data_e6448b258ad3bfbaef6213dfca8bbcff
#
_entry.id   e6448b258ad3bfbaef6213dfca8bbcff
#
_cell.length_a   1.000
_cell.length_b   1.000
_cell.length_c   1.000
_cell.angle_alpha   90.00
_cell.angle_beta   90.00
_cell.angle_gamma   90.00
#
_symmetry.space_group_name_H-M   'P 1'
#
loop_
_entity.id
_entity.type
_entity.pdbx_description
1 polymer ?
#
loop_
_entity_poly.entity_id
_entity_poly.type
_entity_poly.pdbx_seq_one_letter_code
_entity_poly.pdbx_strand_id
1 'polypeptide(L)'
;MYSNEHFINREISWLSFNERVLQEAEDKNTPLFERIRFIGIFSNNLDEFFRVRVAAVRRMVDLGKDEENLLGDFTPRELHDKILEVVYGHQLKVQQILRDILLELNQNNIFIINEKELNHKQGIFVKKYFYEKVLPNLVPIMLSKKNKFPYLRDRSVYLAVKLLKKSDPNDFAYSLIRIPGRSVPRFLVLPKEKKRTFVMLLDDVIRYCFDDLFFYFDYDIYEAYTIKITRDAELDIDDDISKSFIEKMSSSLKKRKKGKLVRLIYDREIPQDLLDFILRKMKLDNEENAVPGGKYHNHKDFMDFPEIGKKRHYYTKLPPFRHKDLPPHTSILRVLRAKDVMLHFPYQTFNHIIDFLREAAIDPQVKEIGITLYRVAPASRIVNALLNAVRNGKKVTVVIELQARFDEEANIMWSNKRQEEGANVINGIPGMKVHCKLAWVKRKEDDNDRNYAYVGTGNFHEGTARVYADDGLLTADPRIADEVEMVFNFFKQNYRHNKYEHLVVSPFYMRSIFMEHVDRETELAKQGKKAWMVLKMNSLIDPGMMSKIYKAARAGVKIDLIVRGIFGLKLDRKKSKNNVKAISIVDKYLEHSRVFLFGNDGNEKMYISSADWMPRNLSRRIEVACPIYDDQIRNELKEMLGIQLRDNTKARILDPMLQNNYSTGNGNGTYRAQEDFYNFIKKQHHVVMKIYHNPRCVKSRAGLKYIEEKGYTIEVRRYMTEGISADELRDVIQKTGLKPAELVRTQEKLYREKYRGTNLSDDEWIEVIAENPRLLHRPIVVNNDKAVLANPPEAVEKIM
;
A
#
# COMPACT_ATOMS: atom_id res chain seq x y z
N MET A 1 -1.96 -36.65 7.56
CA MET A 1 -1.23 -35.47 7.03
C MET A 1 -1.47 -35.42 5.53
N TYR A 2 -1.65 -34.23 4.94
CA TYR A 2 -1.65 -34.12 3.48
C TYR A 2 -0.20 -34.26 3.01
N SER A 3 0.02 -35.01 1.92
CA SER A 3 1.34 -35.14 1.28
C SER A 3 1.75 -33.79 0.68
N ASN A 4 3.03 -33.61 0.46
CA ASN A 4 3.61 -32.42 -0.18
C ASN A 4 3.00 -32.14 -1.56
N GLU A 5 2.47 -33.17 -2.25
CA GLU A 5 1.77 -33.05 -3.54
C GLU A 5 0.56 -32.07 -3.54
N HIS A 6 0.02 -31.73 -2.35
CA HIS A 6 -1.12 -30.83 -2.21
C HIS A 6 -0.71 -29.37 -2.08
N PHE A 7 0.58 -29.08 -1.98
CA PHE A 7 1.08 -27.74 -1.73
C PHE A 7 1.99 -27.24 -2.86
N ILE A 8 1.90 -25.93 -3.12
CA ILE A 8 2.80 -25.24 -4.04
C ILE A 8 3.98 -24.69 -3.22
N ASN A 9 5.20 -24.91 -3.71
CA ASN A 9 6.38 -24.31 -3.06
C ASN A 9 6.24 -22.79 -2.99
N ARG A 10 6.59 -22.22 -1.83
CA ARG A 10 6.38 -20.81 -1.54
C ARG A 10 7.23 -19.88 -2.40
N GLU A 11 8.43 -20.28 -2.81
CA GLU A 11 9.35 -19.52 -3.64
C GLU A 11 8.82 -19.45 -5.08
N ILE A 12 8.33 -20.57 -5.60
CA ILE A 12 7.71 -20.64 -6.94
C ILE A 12 6.40 -19.85 -6.95
N SER A 13 5.57 -19.97 -5.93
CA SER A 13 4.36 -19.16 -5.78
C SER A 13 4.66 -17.66 -5.69
N TRP A 14 5.77 -17.28 -5.04
CA TRP A 14 6.19 -15.89 -4.98
C TRP A 14 6.63 -15.37 -6.36
N LEU A 15 7.32 -16.17 -7.14
CA LEU A 15 7.70 -15.80 -8.51
C LEU A 15 6.46 -15.60 -9.40
N SER A 16 5.44 -16.46 -9.26
CA SER A 16 4.15 -16.29 -9.93
C SER A 16 3.45 -14.99 -9.50
N PHE A 17 3.49 -14.63 -8.21
CA PHE A 17 3.01 -13.32 -7.76
C PHE A 17 3.77 -12.17 -8.45
N ASN A 18 5.09 -12.23 -8.53
CA ASN A 18 5.87 -11.17 -9.17
C ASN A 18 5.61 -11.10 -10.68
N GLU A 19 5.25 -12.23 -11.31
CA GLU A 19 4.78 -12.24 -12.70
C GLU A 19 3.45 -11.49 -12.86
N ARG A 20 2.50 -11.59 -11.90
CA ARG A 20 1.27 -10.78 -11.93
C ARG A 20 1.54 -9.28 -11.88
N VAL A 21 2.62 -8.86 -11.18
CA VAL A 21 3.09 -7.47 -11.22
C VAL A 21 3.62 -7.11 -12.62
N LEU A 22 4.33 -8.03 -13.28
CA LEU A 22 4.83 -7.81 -14.63
C LEU A 22 3.70 -7.76 -15.67
N GLN A 23 2.61 -8.51 -15.48
CA GLN A 23 1.43 -8.43 -16.33
C GLN A 23 0.80 -7.02 -16.35
N GLU A 24 0.89 -6.25 -15.26
CA GLU A 24 0.43 -4.85 -15.29
C GLU A 24 1.29 -3.96 -16.20
N ALA A 25 2.58 -4.28 -16.36
CA ALA A 25 3.43 -3.61 -17.33
C ALA A 25 3.13 -4.05 -18.78
N GLU A 26 2.65 -5.26 -18.98
CA GLU A 26 2.25 -5.82 -20.28
C GLU A 26 0.89 -5.31 -20.74
N ASP A 27 -0.06 -5.13 -19.81
CA ASP A 27 -1.43 -4.73 -20.11
C ASP A 27 -1.50 -3.31 -20.71
N LYS A 28 -1.93 -3.22 -21.97
CA LYS A 28 -2.07 -1.95 -22.70
C LYS A 28 -3.18 -1.02 -22.15
N ASN A 29 -4.11 -1.55 -21.34
CA ASN A 29 -5.10 -0.74 -20.65
C ASN A 29 -4.52 -0.03 -19.42
N THR A 30 -3.36 -0.48 -18.93
CA THR A 30 -2.61 0.24 -17.91
C THR A 30 -1.91 1.45 -18.55
N PRO A 31 -2.03 2.67 -18.00
CA PRO A 31 -1.41 3.87 -18.57
C PRO A 31 0.11 3.74 -18.74
N LEU A 32 0.67 4.30 -19.81
CA LEU A 32 2.06 4.10 -20.25
C LEU A 32 3.11 4.32 -19.14
N PHE A 33 3.01 5.40 -18.37
CA PHE A 33 3.99 5.68 -17.31
C PHE A 33 3.81 4.77 -16.10
N GLU A 34 2.62 4.26 -15.86
CA GLU A 34 2.40 3.26 -14.83
C GLU A 34 2.99 1.90 -15.24
N ARG A 35 2.91 1.54 -16.53
CA ARG A 35 3.57 0.33 -17.07
C ARG A 35 5.08 0.39 -16.85
N ILE A 36 5.71 1.55 -17.08
CA ILE A 36 7.13 1.79 -16.77
C ILE A 36 7.41 1.56 -15.28
N ARG A 37 6.57 2.10 -14.40
CA ARG A 37 6.70 1.92 -12.95
C ARG A 37 6.54 0.46 -12.53
N PHE A 38 5.62 -0.29 -13.15
CA PHE A 38 5.44 -1.71 -12.85
C PHE A 38 6.68 -2.56 -13.22
N ILE A 39 7.40 -2.24 -14.29
CA ILE A 39 8.72 -2.84 -14.56
C ILE A 39 9.68 -2.56 -13.40
N GLY A 40 9.70 -1.32 -12.90
CA GLY A 40 10.53 -0.93 -11.76
C GLY A 40 10.17 -1.71 -10.50
N ILE A 41 8.89 -1.83 -10.18
CA ILE A 41 8.36 -2.58 -9.03
C ILE A 41 8.73 -4.07 -9.15
N PHE A 42 8.52 -4.67 -10.33
CA PHE A 42 8.89 -6.06 -10.60
C PHE A 42 10.38 -6.30 -10.32
N SER A 43 11.25 -5.43 -10.85
CA SER A 43 12.70 -5.54 -10.67
C SER A 43 13.13 -5.35 -9.21
N ASN A 44 12.55 -4.39 -8.50
CA ASN A 44 12.84 -4.17 -7.08
C ASN A 44 12.40 -5.36 -6.21
N ASN A 45 11.24 -5.94 -6.51
CA ASN A 45 10.75 -7.14 -5.83
C ASN A 45 11.70 -8.32 -6.05
N LEU A 46 12.19 -8.51 -7.28
CA LEU A 46 13.12 -9.58 -7.63
C LEU A 46 14.48 -9.40 -6.92
N ASP A 47 15.00 -8.17 -6.83
CA ASP A 47 16.21 -7.88 -6.07
C ASP A 47 16.06 -8.30 -4.59
N GLU A 48 14.90 -7.99 -3.97
CA GLU A 48 14.62 -8.38 -2.58
C GLU A 48 14.49 -9.90 -2.44
N PHE A 49 13.87 -10.57 -3.40
CA PHE A 49 13.73 -12.02 -3.42
C PHE A 49 15.10 -12.71 -3.43
N PHE A 50 16.03 -12.27 -4.29
CA PHE A 50 17.39 -12.81 -4.33
C PHE A 50 18.13 -12.58 -3.01
N ARG A 51 18.03 -11.39 -2.42
CA ARG A 51 18.74 -11.04 -1.18
C ARG A 51 18.32 -11.86 0.03
N VAL A 52 17.09 -12.36 0.01
CA VAL A 52 16.48 -12.97 1.20
C VAL A 52 16.17 -14.43 0.96
N ARG A 53 15.47 -14.73 -0.14
CA ARG A 53 14.94 -16.08 -0.36
C ARG A 53 15.92 -16.98 -1.10
N VAL A 54 16.46 -16.49 -2.22
CA VAL A 54 17.48 -17.26 -2.97
C VAL A 54 18.74 -17.42 -2.11
N ALA A 55 19.14 -16.38 -1.38
CA ALA A 55 20.24 -16.47 -0.43
C ALA A 55 20.03 -17.56 0.64
N ALA A 56 18.79 -17.69 1.16
CA ALA A 56 18.45 -18.75 2.12
C ALA A 56 18.50 -20.15 1.50
N VAL A 57 17.92 -20.34 0.32
CA VAL A 57 17.95 -21.63 -0.41
C VAL A 57 19.40 -22.03 -0.68
N ARG A 58 20.21 -21.09 -1.14
CA ARG A 58 21.62 -21.35 -1.42
C ARG A 58 22.42 -21.75 -0.19
N ARG A 59 22.18 -21.13 0.96
CA ARG A 59 22.83 -21.58 2.21
C ARG A 59 22.47 -23.02 2.56
N MET A 60 21.26 -23.47 2.25
CA MET A 60 20.86 -24.87 2.48
C MET A 60 21.67 -25.80 1.56
N VAL A 61 21.84 -25.42 0.27
CA VAL A 61 22.71 -26.16 -0.67
C VAL A 61 24.16 -26.17 -0.16
N ASP A 62 24.72 -24.99 0.21
CA ASP A 62 26.11 -24.85 0.72
C ASP A 62 26.35 -25.70 2.00
N LEU A 63 25.32 -25.97 2.81
CA LEU A 63 25.37 -26.79 4.02
C LEU A 63 25.18 -28.29 3.77
N GLY A 64 25.09 -28.73 2.52
CA GLY A 64 24.88 -30.15 2.17
C GLY A 64 23.52 -30.70 2.59
N LYS A 65 22.49 -29.86 2.74
CA LYS A 65 21.11 -30.28 3.06
C LYS A 65 20.33 -30.67 1.80
N ASP A 66 21.02 -31.24 0.83
CA ASP A 66 20.48 -31.56 -0.47
C ASP A 66 19.40 -32.66 -0.44
N GLU A 67 19.37 -33.47 0.63
CA GLU A 67 18.39 -34.55 0.82
C GLU A 67 17.11 -34.10 1.55
N GLU A 68 17.08 -32.90 2.13
CA GLU A 68 15.87 -32.38 2.80
C GLU A 68 14.84 -31.95 1.77
N ASN A 69 13.71 -32.66 1.70
CA ASN A 69 12.57 -32.20 0.90
C ASN A 69 11.90 -30.97 1.50
N LEU A 70 11.83 -29.90 0.71
CA LEU A 70 11.09 -28.69 1.03
C LEU A 70 9.60 -28.85 0.69
N LEU A 71 8.76 -28.01 1.25
CA LEU A 71 7.34 -28.00 0.93
C LEU A 71 7.15 -27.84 -0.59
N GLY A 72 6.43 -28.79 -1.23
CA GLY A 72 6.25 -28.81 -2.69
C GLY A 72 7.23 -29.71 -3.43
N ASP A 73 7.78 -30.73 -2.77
CA ASP A 73 8.57 -31.85 -3.32
C ASP A 73 9.91 -31.47 -4.01
N PHE A 74 10.52 -30.34 -3.65
CA PHE A 74 11.85 -29.96 -4.13
C PHE A 74 12.93 -30.19 -3.07
N THR A 75 14.07 -30.68 -3.49
CA THR A 75 15.33 -30.49 -2.74
C THR A 75 15.81 -29.04 -2.88
N PRO A 76 16.68 -28.55 -1.98
CA PRO A 76 17.25 -27.20 -2.09
C PRO A 76 17.91 -26.90 -3.42
N ARG A 77 18.62 -27.85 -4.01
CA ARG A 77 19.28 -27.74 -5.32
C ARG A 77 18.26 -27.63 -6.46
N GLU A 78 17.32 -28.58 -6.52
CA GLU A 78 16.25 -28.56 -7.52
C GLU A 78 15.41 -27.27 -7.45
N LEU A 79 15.13 -26.79 -6.24
CA LEU A 79 14.42 -25.52 -6.06
C LEU A 79 15.25 -24.33 -6.57
N HIS A 80 16.55 -24.32 -6.29
CA HIS A 80 17.44 -23.27 -6.79
C HIS A 80 17.44 -23.21 -8.32
N ASP A 81 17.59 -24.36 -8.97
CA ASP A 81 17.63 -24.46 -10.44
C ASP A 81 16.27 -24.07 -11.03
N LYS A 82 15.17 -24.49 -10.42
CA LYS A 82 13.82 -24.09 -10.86
C LYS A 82 13.57 -22.60 -10.70
N ILE A 83 14.07 -21.98 -9.64
CA ILE A 83 14.03 -20.53 -9.46
C ILE A 83 14.76 -19.81 -10.61
N LEU A 84 15.96 -20.27 -10.96
CA LEU A 84 16.77 -19.67 -12.03
C LEU A 84 16.08 -19.81 -13.40
N GLU A 85 15.51 -20.98 -13.70
CA GLU A 85 14.74 -21.22 -14.93
C GLU A 85 13.57 -20.20 -15.06
N VAL A 86 12.74 -20.09 -14.02
CA VAL A 86 11.59 -19.18 -14.03
C VAL A 86 12.04 -17.72 -14.15
N VAL A 87 13.08 -17.32 -13.41
CA VAL A 87 13.63 -15.97 -13.48
C VAL A 87 14.18 -15.63 -14.87
N TYR A 88 14.81 -16.58 -15.53
CA TYR A 88 15.28 -16.39 -16.90
C TYR A 88 14.11 -16.13 -17.87
N GLY A 89 13.03 -16.93 -17.77
CA GLY A 89 11.80 -16.68 -18.54
C GLY A 89 11.21 -15.29 -18.29
N HIS A 90 11.16 -14.86 -17.03
CA HIS A 90 10.70 -13.51 -16.67
C HIS A 90 11.60 -12.41 -17.26
N GLN A 91 12.92 -12.60 -17.31
CA GLN A 91 13.84 -11.62 -17.90
C GLN A 91 13.61 -11.43 -19.41
N LEU A 92 13.36 -12.51 -20.15
CA LEU A 92 13.01 -12.43 -21.57
C LEU A 92 11.70 -11.65 -21.76
N LYS A 93 10.69 -11.91 -20.93
CA LYS A 93 9.41 -11.20 -20.95
C LYS A 93 9.58 -9.71 -20.65
N VAL A 94 10.38 -9.35 -19.64
CA VAL A 94 10.72 -7.93 -19.34
C VAL A 94 11.34 -7.22 -20.51
N GLN A 95 12.29 -7.87 -21.20
CA GLN A 95 12.95 -7.28 -22.38
C GLN A 95 11.95 -7.00 -23.51
N GLN A 96 10.99 -7.91 -23.74
CA GLN A 96 9.95 -7.70 -24.75
C GLN A 96 9.03 -6.54 -24.36
N ILE A 97 8.51 -6.54 -23.13
CA ILE A 97 7.62 -5.47 -22.63
C ILE A 97 8.33 -4.11 -22.69
N LEU A 98 9.60 -4.05 -22.32
CA LEU A 98 10.36 -2.81 -22.36
C LEU A 98 10.53 -2.28 -23.80
N ARG A 99 10.80 -3.17 -24.77
CA ARG A 99 10.84 -2.77 -26.19
C ARG A 99 9.52 -2.15 -26.63
N ASP A 100 8.39 -2.76 -26.29
CA ASP A 100 7.06 -2.27 -26.65
C ASP A 100 6.77 -0.91 -26.02
N ILE A 101 7.15 -0.73 -24.75
CA ILE A 101 7.02 0.54 -24.04
C ILE A 101 7.90 1.63 -24.67
N LEU A 102 9.13 1.34 -25.06
CA LEU A 102 10.02 2.29 -25.71
C LEU A 102 9.45 2.75 -27.08
N LEU A 103 8.88 1.84 -27.86
CA LEU A 103 8.17 2.18 -29.10
C LEU A 103 6.99 3.10 -28.84
N GLU A 104 6.19 2.81 -27.82
CA GLU A 104 5.04 3.65 -27.46
C GLU A 104 5.46 5.03 -26.94
N LEU A 105 6.55 5.12 -26.17
CA LEU A 105 7.14 6.40 -25.76
C LEU A 105 7.54 7.24 -27.00
N ASN A 106 8.21 6.63 -27.98
CA ASN A 106 8.63 7.30 -29.22
C ASN A 106 7.40 7.83 -29.99
N GLN A 107 6.31 7.06 -30.08
CA GLN A 107 5.05 7.50 -30.69
C GLN A 107 4.42 8.69 -29.95
N ASN A 108 4.71 8.85 -28.67
CA ASN A 108 4.27 9.98 -27.86
C ASN A 108 5.31 11.13 -27.81
N ASN A 109 6.31 11.12 -28.69
CA ASN A 109 7.40 12.10 -28.77
C ASN A 109 8.28 12.17 -27.51
N ILE A 110 8.46 11.06 -26.82
CA ILE A 110 9.36 10.90 -25.68
C ILE A 110 10.41 9.87 -26.06
N PHE A 111 11.68 10.26 -26.05
CA PHE A 111 12.80 9.44 -26.53
C PHE A 111 13.79 9.22 -25.40
N ILE A 112 14.13 7.98 -25.10
CA ILE A 112 15.26 7.63 -24.26
C ILE A 112 16.45 7.45 -25.18
N ILE A 113 17.47 8.29 -25.02
CA ILE A 113 18.66 8.31 -25.86
C ILE A 113 19.94 8.03 -25.07
N ASN A 114 20.95 7.50 -25.74
CA ASN A 114 22.23 7.17 -25.14
C ASN A 114 23.32 8.24 -25.52
N GLU A 115 24.55 8.00 -25.09
CA GLU A 115 25.70 8.89 -25.24
C GLU A 115 26.09 9.16 -26.70
N LYS A 116 25.67 8.30 -27.64
CA LYS A 116 26.03 8.41 -29.09
C LYS A 116 24.96 9.18 -29.89
N GLU A 117 23.80 9.43 -29.30
CA GLU A 117 22.65 10.02 -30.01
C GLU A 117 22.44 11.52 -29.70
N LEU A 118 23.33 12.12 -28.94
CA LEU A 118 23.25 13.52 -28.55
C LEU A 118 23.59 14.45 -29.74
N ASN A 119 22.76 15.49 -29.94
CA ASN A 119 23.16 16.61 -30.77
C ASN A 119 24.06 17.61 -30.03
N HIS A 120 24.62 18.56 -30.75
CA HIS A 120 25.58 19.53 -30.20
C HIS A 120 25.02 20.32 -29.00
N LYS A 121 23.76 20.81 -29.07
CA LYS A 121 23.12 21.56 -27.96
C LYS A 121 22.89 20.70 -26.74
N GLN A 122 22.45 19.48 -26.94
CA GLN A 122 22.27 18.48 -25.86
C GLN A 122 23.59 18.11 -25.23
N GLY A 123 24.65 17.91 -26.03
CA GLY A 123 26.00 17.62 -25.54
C GLY A 123 26.55 18.73 -24.62
N ILE A 124 26.40 20.00 -25.02
CA ILE A 124 26.77 21.16 -24.14
C ILE A 124 26.00 21.11 -22.81
N PHE A 125 24.71 20.84 -22.88
CA PHE A 125 23.87 20.76 -21.67
C PHE A 125 24.30 19.58 -20.77
N VAL A 126 24.58 18.42 -21.35
CA VAL A 126 25.02 17.21 -20.62
C VAL A 126 26.38 17.47 -19.96
N LYS A 127 27.35 18.08 -20.67
CA LYS A 127 28.66 18.44 -20.08
C LYS A 127 28.51 19.41 -18.92
N LYS A 128 27.69 20.47 -19.05
CA LYS A 128 27.41 21.39 -17.97
C LYS A 128 26.82 20.68 -16.73
N TYR A 129 25.79 19.83 -16.95
CA TYR A 129 25.17 19.06 -15.88
C TYR A 129 26.18 18.10 -15.23
N PHE A 130 27.04 17.48 -16.03
CA PHE A 130 28.10 16.59 -15.54
C PHE A 130 29.01 17.32 -14.56
N TYR A 131 29.58 18.46 -14.95
CA TYR A 131 30.48 19.23 -14.09
C TYR A 131 29.82 19.75 -12.83
N GLU A 132 28.59 20.24 -12.92
CA GLU A 132 27.91 20.86 -11.79
C GLU A 132 27.31 19.84 -10.79
N LYS A 133 26.83 18.71 -11.27
CA LYS A 133 26.02 17.79 -10.47
C LYS A 133 26.59 16.37 -10.36
N VAL A 134 27.23 15.85 -11.41
CA VAL A 134 27.65 14.46 -11.47
C VAL A 134 29.08 14.27 -10.99
N LEU A 135 30.03 15.02 -11.55
CA LEU A 135 31.46 14.93 -11.24
C LEU A 135 31.77 15.04 -9.75
N PRO A 136 31.18 15.99 -8.96
CA PRO A 136 31.45 16.08 -7.52
C PRO A 136 31.03 14.83 -6.71
N ASN A 137 30.19 13.98 -7.29
CA ASN A 137 29.69 12.76 -6.65
C ASN A 137 30.36 11.47 -7.18
N LEU A 138 31.28 11.58 -8.15
CA LEU A 138 31.99 10.44 -8.71
C LEU A 138 33.26 10.12 -7.92
N VAL A 139 33.53 8.83 -7.78
CA VAL A 139 34.78 8.31 -7.22
C VAL A 139 35.27 7.19 -8.12
N PRO A 140 36.02 7.51 -9.18
CA PRO A 140 36.67 6.52 -10.03
C PRO A 140 37.75 5.76 -9.24
N ILE A 141 37.78 4.45 -9.38
CA ILE A 141 38.75 3.58 -8.72
C ILE A 141 39.55 2.87 -9.82
N MET A 142 40.82 3.20 -9.96
CA MET A 142 41.71 2.49 -10.89
C MET A 142 42.02 1.10 -10.31
N LEU A 143 41.77 0.07 -11.11
CA LEU A 143 41.97 -1.32 -10.72
C LEU A 143 43.37 -1.78 -11.11
N SER A 144 44.04 -2.46 -10.19
CA SER A 144 45.40 -2.99 -10.42
C SER A 144 45.46 -4.47 -10.05
N LYS A 145 46.35 -5.22 -10.74
CA LYS A 145 46.65 -6.62 -10.36
C LYS A 145 47.17 -6.73 -8.94
N LYS A 146 47.92 -5.74 -8.45
CA LYS A 146 48.58 -5.71 -7.13
C LYS A 146 47.64 -5.29 -6.01
N ASN A 147 46.67 -4.41 -6.26
CA ASN A 147 45.81 -3.85 -5.22
C ASN A 147 44.63 -4.78 -4.89
N LYS A 148 44.18 -4.69 -3.63
CA LYS A 148 42.97 -5.35 -3.19
C LYS A 148 41.78 -4.77 -3.96
N PHE A 149 40.90 -5.64 -4.44
CA PHE A 149 39.68 -5.20 -5.12
C PHE A 149 38.80 -4.37 -4.17
N PRO A 150 38.21 -3.25 -4.62
CA PRO A 150 37.39 -2.41 -3.77
C PRO A 150 36.12 -3.14 -3.32
N TYR A 151 35.64 -2.81 -2.12
CA TYR A 151 34.38 -3.32 -1.64
C TYR A 151 33.21 -2.72 -2.43
N LEU A 152 32.49 -3.56 -3.17
CA LEU A 152 31.28 -3.14 -3.89
C LEU A 152 30.09 -3.09 -2.94
N ARG A 153 29.41 -1.95 -2.91
CA ARG A 153 28.22 -1.76 -2.07
C ARG A 153 27.01 -2.49 -2.69
N ASP A 154 26.27 -3.18 -1.85
CA ASP A 154 24.99 -3.78 -2.23
C ASP A 154 24.01 -2.75 -2.81
N ARG A 155 23.21 -3.13 -3.77
CA ARG A 155 22.23 -2.29 -4.49
C ARG A 155 22.83 -1.11 -5.26
N SER A 156 24.12 -1.07 -5.49
CA SER A 156 24.77 -0.05 -6.29
C SER A 156 25.07 -0.59 -7.68
N VAL A 157 24.91 0.27 -8.65
CA VAL A 157 25.32 0.02 -10.03
C VAL A 157 26.70 0.61 -10.24
N TYR A 158 27.56 -0.10 -10.97
CA TYR A 158 28.91 0.34 -11.30
C TYR A 158 29.12 0.26 -12.80
N LEU A 159 29.93 1.15 -13.31
CA LEU A 159 30.55 1.02 -14.63
C LEU A 159 31.92 0.39 -14.48
N ALA A 160 32.12 -0.78 -15.06
CA ALA A 160 33.43 -1.37 -15.25
C ALA A 160 33.98 -0.82 -16.57
N VAL A 161 35.05 -0.04 -16.48
CA VAL A 161 35.60 0.71 -17.61
C VAL A 161 36.94 0.12 -18.00
N LYS A 162 37.09 -0.13 -19.29
CA LYS A 162 38.38 -0.45 -19.94
C LYS A 162 38.87 0.80 -20.66
N LEU A 163 40.02 1.29 -20.28
CA LEU A 163 40.70 2.44 -20.89
C LEU A 163 41.79 1.91 -21.79
N LEU A 164 41.85 2.36 -23.02
CA LEU A 164 42.72 1.86 -24.05
C LEU A 164 43.45 3.02 -24.77
N LYS A 165 44.68 2.78 -25.20
CA LYS A 165 45.38 3.67 -26.13
C LYS A 165 45.14 3.24 -27.55
N LYS A 166 44.79 4.16 -28.41
CA LYS A 166 44.64 3.90 -29.85
C LYS A 166 45.95 3.52 -30.49
N SER A 167 47.08 4.07 -29.98
CA SER A 167 48.43 3.79 -30.45
C SER A 167 48.95 2.41 -30.07
N ASP A 168 48.49 1.86 -28.92
CA ASP A 168 48.89 0.51 -28.46
C ASP A 168 47.72 -0.15 -27.70
N PRO A 169 46.96 -1.02 -28.35
CA PRO A 169 45.83 -1.73 -27.73
C PRO A 169 46.22 -2.63 -26.55
N ASN A 170 47.50 -2.94 -26.35
CA ASN A 170 47.99 -3.74 -25.21
C ASN A 170 48.27 -2.87 -23.99
N ASP A 171 48.40 -1.54 -24.16
CA ASP A 171 48.46 -0.60 -23.04
C ASP A 171 47.04 -0.21 -22.63
N PHE A 172 46.49 -0.92 -21.64
CA PHE A 172 45.18 -0.71 -21.11
C PHE A 172 45.15 -0.66 -19.56
N ALA A 173 44.13 0.01 -19.03
CA ALA A 173 43.83 0.04 -17.63
C ALA A 173 42.36 -0.25 -17.39
N TYR A 174 42.08 -0.70 -16.19
CA TYR A 174 40.69 -0.90 -15.76
C TYR A 174 40.32 0.12 -14.65
N SER A 175 39.10 0.64 -14.74
CA SER A 175 38.53 1.49 -13.70
C SER A 175 37.15 1.01 -13.33
N LEU A 176 36.75 1.31 -12.09
CA LEU A 176 35.43 1.04 -11.59
C LEU A 176 34.81 2.33 -11.07
N ILE A 177 33.63 2.67 -11.58
CA ILE A 177 32.92 3.91 -11.23
C ILE A 177 31.57 3.54 -10.66
N ARG A 178 31.31 3.90 -9.38
CA ARG A 178 29.97 3.75 -8.82
C ARG A 178 29.07 4.86 -9.35
N ILE A 179 27.91 4.49 -9.92
CA ILE A 179 26.91 5.45 -10.34
C ILE A 179 26.23 6.08 -9.10
N PRO A 180 26.24 7.43 -8.97
CA PRO A 180 25.81 8.12 -7.77
C PRO A 180 24.27 8.31 -7.68
N GLY A 181 23.48 7.31 -8.01
CA GLY A 181 22.01 7.39 -8.13
C GLY A 181 21.24 7.72 -6.84
N ARG A 182 21.94 7.85 -5.69
CA ARG A 182 21.33 8.37 -4.46
C ARG A 182 21.43 9.89 -4.33
N SER A 183 22.46 10.47 -4.92
CA SER A 183 22.76 11.91 -4.83
C SER A 183 22.35 12.64 -6.10
N VAL A 184 22.28 11.93 -7.23
CA VAL A 184 21.96 12.46 -8.55
C VAL A 184 20.81 11.65 -9.15
N PRO A 185 19.77 12.28 -9.73
CA PRO A 185 18.69 11.58 -10.41
C PRO A 185 19.20 10.61 -11.48
N ARG A 186 18.56 9.44 -11.57
CA ARG A 186 18.95 8.40 -12.56
C ARG A 186 18.61 8.77 -13.98
N PHE A 187 17.63 9.65 -14.19
CA PHE A 187 17.19 10.12 -15.50
C PHE A 187 17.40 11.62 -15.62
N LEU A 188 18.05 12.06 -16.66
CA LEU A 188 18.24 13.45 -17.03
C LEU A 188 17.28 13.81 -18.16
N VAL A 189 16.39 14.78 -17.93
CA VAL A 189 15.54 15.32 -18.98
C VAL A 189 16.33 16.39 -19.71
N LEU A 190 16.55 16.20 -21.01
CA LEU A 190 17.31 17.10 -21.85
C LEU A 190 16.44 18.27 -22.35
N PRO A 191 17.05 19.37 -22.82
CA PRO A 191 16.34 20.46 -23.44
C PRO A 191 15.41 19.97 -24.58
N LYS A 192 14.16 20.43 -24.57
CA LYS A 192 13.16 20.06 -25.58
C LYS A 192 13.53 20.55 -26.96
N GLU A 193 13.24 19.73 -27.97
CA GLU A 193 13.33 20.13 -29.37
C GLU A 193 11.95 20.08 -30.00
N LYS A 194 11.41 21.24 -30.35
CA LYS A 194 10.03 21.36 -30.83
C LYS A 194 9.04 20.66 -29.86
N LYS A 195 8.39 19.58 -30.32
CA LYS A 195 7.45 18.77 -29.52
C LYS A 195 8.08 17.51 -28.91
N ARG A 196 9.40 17.29 -29.14
CA ARG A 196 10.11 16.08 -28.67
C ARG A 196 10.73 16.32 -27.30
N THR A 197 10.57 15.36 -26.42
CA THR A 197 11.22 15.32 -25.10
C THR A 197 12.24 14.19 -25.10
N PHE A 198 13.45 14.48 -24.68
CA PHE A 198 14.54 13.52 -24.61
C PHE A 198 14.92 13.24 -23.16
N VAL A 199 15.19 11.99 -22.86
CA VAL A 199 15.62 11.52 -21.54
C VAL A 199 16.89 10.70 -21.72
N MET A 200 17.85 10.90 -20.83
CA MET A 200 19.12 10.19 -20.84
C MET A 200 19.39 9.55 -19.47
N LEU A 201 19.91 8.33 -19.43
CA LEU A 201 20.30 7.71 -18.19
C LEU A 201 21.61 8.32 -17.65
N LEU A 202 21.74 8.36 -16.33
CA LEU A 202 22.94 8.87 -15.68
C LEU A 202 24.21 8.07 -16.07
N ASP A 203 24.07 6.80 -16.39
CA ASP A 203 25.13 5.95 -16.93
C ASP A 203 25.72 6.53 -18.21
N ASP A 204 24.86 6.98 -19.12
CA ASP A 204 25.26 7.52 -20.40
C ASP A 204 25.77 8.96 -20.29
N VAL A 205 25.25 9.74 -19.33
CA VAL A 205 25.85 11.04 -18.98
C VAL A 205 27.31 10.87 -18.57
N ILE A 206 27.61 9.83 -17.77
CA ILE A 206 29.00 9.53 -17.36
C ILE A 206 29.81 9.04 -18.54
N ARG A 207 29.26 8.14 -19.39
CA ARG A 207 29.95 7.66 -20.61
C ARG A 207 30.30 8.78 -21.58
N TYR A 208 29.40 9.73 -21.79
CA TYR A 208 29.61 10.88 -22.66
C TYR A 208 30.75 11.79 -22.22
N CYS A 209 31.05 11.80 -20.90
CA CYS A 209 32.05 12.66 -20.30
C CYS A 209 33.32 11.92 -19.84
N PHE A 210 33.63 10.75 -20.42
CA PHE A 210 34.86 10.04 -20.03
C PHE A 210 36.14 10.79 -20.39
N ASP A 211 36.17 11.51 -21.50
CA ASP A 211 37.30 12.37 -21.85
C ASP A 211 37.57 13.42 -20.78
N ASP A 212 36.47 13.99 -20.22
CA ASP A 212 36.56 14.99 -19.16
C ASP A 212 36.92 14.36 -17.80
N LEU A 213 36.55 13.08 -17.57
CA LEU A 213 36.82 12.38 -16.31
C LEU A 213 38.24 11.84 -16.24
N PHE A 214 38.79 11.38 -17.34
CA PHE A 214 40.07 10.70 -17.40
C PHE A 214 41.17 11.53 -18.11
N PHE A 215 40.94 12.84 -18.30
CA PHE A 215 41.86 13.73 -19.03
C PHE A 215 43.30 13.80 -18.48
N TYR A 216 43.53 13.32 -17.24
CA TYR A 216 44.88 13.21 -16.67
C TYR A 216 45.68 12.02 -17.18
N PHE A 217 45.01 11.08 -17.88
CA PHE A 217 45.63 9.86 -18.37
C PHE A 217 45.74 9.91 -19.90
N ASP A 218 46.76 9.29 -20.44
CA ASP A 218 47.00 9.21 -21.88
C ASP A 218 46.22 8.02 -22.49
N TYR A 219 44.87 8.00 -22.29
CA TYR A 219 43.95 7.06 -22.93
C TYR A 219 42.92 7.82 -23.74
N ASP A 220 42.56 7.26 -24.91
CA ASP A 220 41.68 7.90 -25.89
C ASP A 220 40.50 7.03 -26.36
N ILE A 221 40.38 5.81 -25.84
CA ILE A 221 39.24 4.91 -26.05
C ILE A 221 38.74 4.41 -24.70
N TYR A 222 37.42 4.51 -24.52
CA TYR A 222 36.75 4.12 -23.27
C TYR A 222 35.60 3.16 -23.58
N GLU A 223 35.67 1.95 -23.04
CA GLU A 223 34.64 0.94 -23.11
C GLU A 223 34.07 0.75 -21.69
N ALA A 224 32.75 0.92 -21.51
CA ALA A 224 32.17 0.87 -20.17
C ALA A 224 30.92 -0.03 -20.12
N TYR A 225 30.95 -0.95 -19.21
CA TYR A 225 29.96 -2.00 -19.03
C TYR A 225 29.34 -1.94 -17.64
N THR A 226 28.02 -2.07 -17.59
CA THR A 226 27.31 -1.98 -16.32
C THR A 226 27.41 -3.29 -15.54
N ILE A 227 27.75 -3.21 -14.26
CA ILE A 227 27.70 -4.34 -13.33
C ILE A 227 26.92 -3.99 -12.08
N LYS A 228 26.22 -4.99 -11.53
CA LYS A 228 25.44 -4.86 -10.30
C LYS A 228 25.62 -6.10 -9.44
N ILE A 229 25.81 -5.90 -8.14
CA ILE A 229 25.90 -7.01 -7.18
C ILE A 229 24.69 -7.03 -6.26
N THR A 230 24.35 -8.24 -5.80
CA THR A 230 23.38 -8.49 -4.76
C THR A 230 24.04 -9.32 -3.66
N ARG A 231 23.93 -8.86 -2.41
CA ARG A 231 24.47 -9.55 -1.23
C ARG A 231 23.35 -10.11 -0.36
N ASP A 232 23.70 -11.14 0.39
CA ASP A 232 22.83 -11.67 1.44
C ASP A 232 22.48 -10.57 2.45
N ALA A 233 21.20 -10.43 2.74
CA ALA A 233 20.67 -9.40 3.63
C ALA A 233 20.21 -9.95 4.98
N GLU A 234 20.54 -11.18 5.33
CA GLU A 234 20.17 -11.74 6.62
C GLU A 234 20.95 -11.06 7.76
N LEU A 235 20.23 -10.81 8.84
CA LEU A 235 20.80 -10.26 10.09
C LEU A 235 21.11 -11.43 11.01
N ASP A 236 22.39 -11.58 11.31
CA ASP A 236 22.84 -12.44 12.40
C ASP A 236 22.99 -11.56 13.65
N ILE A 237 22.13 -11.79 14.64
CA ILE A 237 22.12 -11.02 15.89
C ILE A 237 22.96 -11.77 16.90
N ASP A 238 23.98 -11.12 17.40
CA ASP A 238 24.90 -11.65 18.41
C ASP A 238 24.15 -11.97 19.73
N ASP A 239 24.41 -13.14 20.30
CA ASP A 239 23.82 -13.58 21.58
C ASP A 239 24.51 -13.00 22.81
N ASP A 240 25.50 -12.12 22.67
CA ASP A 240 26.22 -11.45 23.74
C ASP A 240 25.29 -10.73 24.72
N ILE A 241 25.11 -11.30 25.91
CA ILE A 241 24.19 -10.83 26.96
C ILE A 241 24.61 -9.45 27.52
N SER A 242 25.88 -9.07 27.38
CA SER A 242 26.40 -7.81 27.90
C SER A 242 26.02 -6.56 27.12
N LYS A 243 25.56 -6.72 25.87
CA LYS A 243 25.20 -5.59 24.98
C LYS A 243 23.72 -5.37 24.95
N SER A 244 23.30 -4.09 24.88
CA SER A 244 21.92 -3.72 24.65
C SER A 244 21.44 -4.21 23.29
N PHE A 245 20.13 -4.41 23.14
CA PHE A 245 19.54 -4.86 21.87
C PHE A 245 19.85 -3.89 20.72
N ILE A 246 19.89 -2.57 20.98
CA ILE A 246 20.26 -1.55 19.99
C ILE A 246 21.71 -1.72 19.54
N GLU A 247 22.64 -1.97 20.45
CA GLU A 247 24.07 -2.20 20.14
C GLU A 247 24.26 -3.47 19.32
N LYS A 248 23.56 -4.56 19.70
CA LYS A 248 23.54 -5.81 18.92
C LYS A 248 23.05 -5.58 17.52
N MET A 249 21.92 -4.88 17.35
CA MET A 249 21.36 -4.53 16.05
C MET A 249 22.32 -3.68 15.22
N SER A 250 22.93 -2.65 15.80
CA SER A 250 23.91 -1.80 15.12
C SER A 250 25.14 -2.57 14.65
N SER A 251 25.63 -3.52 15.47
CA SER A 251 26.74 -4.42 15.11
C SER A 251 26.35 -5.35 13.96
N SER A 252 25.17 -6.00 14.04
CA SER A 252 24.66 -6.91 13.01
C SER A 252 24.42 -6.18 11.69
N LEU A 253 23.96 -4.93 11.72
CA LEU A 253 23.81 -4.10 10.52
C LEU A 253 25.16 -3.83 9.83
N LYS A 254 26.24 -3.62 10.63
CA LYS A 254 27.61 -3.48 10.09
C LYS A 254 28.10 -4.78 9.47
N LYS A 255 27.85 -5.94 10.12
CA LYS A 255 28.17 -7.27 9.58
C LYS A 255 27.39 -7.57 8.30
N ARG A 256 26.10 -7.27 8.26
CA ARG A 256 25.23 -7.45 7.06
C ARG A 256 25.74 -6.68 5.83
N LYS A 257 26.31 -5.49 6.03
CA LYS A 257 26.92 -4.74 4.91
C LYS A 257 28.03 -5.54 4.23
N LYS A 258 28.66 -6.52 4.92
CA LYS A 258 29.71 -7.42 4.41
C LYS A 258 29.20 -8.82 4.02
N GLY A 259 27.88 -9.03 3.92
CA GLY A 259 27.26 -10.31 3.59
C GLY A 259 27.85 -10.96 2.31
N LYS A 260 27.75 -12.31 2.22
CA LYS A 260 28.21 -13.07 1.05
C LYS A 260 27.54 -12.53 -0.23
N LEU A 261 28.25 -12.60 -1.35
CA LEU A 261 27.69 -12.29 -2.66
C LEU A 261 26.72 -13.39 -3.07
N VAL A 262 25.50 -12.99 -3.46
CA VAL A 262 24.45 -13.90 -3.93
C VAL A 262 24.34 -13.88 -5.46
N ARG A 263 24.54 -12.70 -6.07
CA ARG A 263 24.35 -12.51 -7.52
C ARG A 263 25.23 -11.36 -8.03
N LEU A 264 25.87 -11.57 -9.15
CA LEU A 264 26.47 -10.55 -10.01
C LEU A 264 25.67 -10.50 -11.32
N ILE A 265 25.13 -9.34 -11.68
CA ILE A 265 24.58 -9.10 -13.01
C ILE A 265 25.59 -8.23 -13.76
N TYR A 266 25.91 -8.60 -14.99
CA TYR A 266 26.86 -7.86 -15.83
C TYR A 266 26.29 -7.66 -17.23
N ASP A 267 26.73 -6.59 -17.89
CA ASP A 267 26.42 -6.34 -19.29
C ASP A 267 27.01 -7.45 -20.16
N ARG A 268 26.18 -8.15 -20.96
CA ARG A 268 26.62 -9.29 -21.78
C ARG A 268 27.67 -8.94 -22.82
N GLU A 269 27.82 -7.67 -23.18
CA GLU A 269 28.82 -7.17 -24.13
C GLU A 269 30.19 -6.91 -23.46
N ILE A 270 30.31 -7.14 -22.15
CA ILE A 270 31.59 -6.96 -21.43
C ILE A 270 32.65 -7.88 -22.00
N PRO A 271 33.87 -7.36 -22.34
CA PRO A 271 34.95 -8.19 -22.79
C PRO A 271 35.36 -9.27 -21.77
N GLN A 272 35.65 -10.45 -22.26
CA GLN A 272 35.97 -11.61 -21.42
C GLN A 272 37.16 -11.35 -20.49
N ASP A 273 38.19 -10.64 -20.95
CA ASP A 273 39.36 -10.28 -20.15
C ASP A 273 39.00 -9.42 -18.93
N LEU A 274 38.09 -8.45 -19.11
CA LEU A 274 37.59 -7.59 -18.03
C LEU A 274 36.66 -8.38 -17.06
N LEU A 275 35.80 -9.22 -17.61
CA LEU A 275 34.90 -10.07 -16.79
C LEU A 275 35.72 -11.03 -15.91
N ASP A 276 36.67 -11.76 -16.49
CA ASP A 276 37.56 -12.69 -15.80
C ASP A 276 38.41 -11.99 -14.73
N PHE A 277 38.86 -10.76 -14.99
CA PHE A 277 39.55 -9.96 -14.02
C PHE A 277 38.66 -9.66 -12.81
N ILE A 278 37.44 -9.24 -13.06
CA ILE A 278 36.45 -8.93 -11.99
C ILE A 278 36.11 -10.19 -11.20
N LEU A 279 35.77 -11.30 -11.86
CA LEU A 279 35.39 -12.57 -11.23
C LEU A 279 36.52 -13.10 -10.34
N ARG A 280 37.75 -13.16 -10.84
CA ARG A 280 38.93 -13.59 -10.07
C ARG A 280 39.18 -12.69 -8.85
N LYS A 281 39.08 -11.37 -9.01
CA LYS A 281 39.29 -10.42 -7.92
C LYS A 281 38.17 -10.49 -6.86
N MET A 282 36.95 -10.82 -7.25
CA MET A 282 35.82 -11.01 -6.35
C MET A 282 35.79 -12.43 -5.72
N LYS A 283 36.69 -13.33 -6.13
CA LYS A 283 36.72 -14.74 -5.69
C LYS A 283 35.38 -15.45 -5.98
N LEU A 284 34.86 -15.23 -7.18
CA LEU A 284 33.68 -15.91 -7.66
C LEU A 284 34.13 -17.08 -8.56
N ASP A 285 34.24 -18.25 -7.92
CA ASP A 285 34.77 -19.44 -8.59
C ASP A 285 33.72 -20.15 -9.48
N ASN A 286 32.44 -19.75 -9.40
CA ASN A 286 31.35 -20.36 -10.14
C ASN A 286 30.60 -19.32 -11.00
N GLU A 287 30.47 -19.64 -12.29
CA GLU A 287 29.62 -18.91 -13.26
C GLU A 287 28.15 -18.82 -12.83
N GLU A 288 27.68 -19.74 -12.00
CA GLU A 288 26.31 -19.78 -11.46
C GLU A 288 25.85 -18.48 -10.75
N ASN A 289 26.78 -17.68 -10.27
CA ASN A 289 26.50 -16.40 -9.60
C ASN A 289 26.58 -15.20 -10.51
N ALA A 290 27.14 -15.35 -11.70
CA ALA A 290 27.33 -14.31 -12.67
C ALA A 290 26.30 -14.45 -13.80
N VAL A 291 25.34 -13.54 -13.86
CA VAL A 291 24.21 -13.59 -14.80
C VAL A 291 24.37 -12.49 -15.85
N PRO A 292 24.41 -12.84 -17.14
CA PRO A 292 24.46 -11.84 -18.20
C PRO A 292 23.13 -11.05 -18.25
N GLY A 293 23.24 -9.74 -18.28
CA GLY A 293 22.13 -8.80 -18.44
C GLY A 293 22.21 -7.99 -19.73
N GLY A 294 21.44 -6.94 -19.87
CA GLY A 294 21.58 -5.94 -20.91
C GLY A 294 22.41 -4.74 -20.43
N LYS A 295 22.68 -3.78 -21.33
CA LYS A 295 23.36 -2.51 -21.01
C LYS A 295 22.72 -1.80 -19.80
N TYR A 296 21.38 -1.84 -19.70
CA TYR A 296 20.60 -1.24 -18.61
C TYR A 296 19.80 -2.32 -17.89
N HIS A 297 20.41 -3.04 -16.96
CA HIS A 297 19.76 -4.14 -16.26
C HIS A 297 19.21 -3.77 -14.87
N ASN A 298 19.37 -2.52 -14.40
CA ASN A 298 18.83 -2.05 -13.12
C ASN A 298 17.44 -1.42 -13.30
N HIS A 299 16.48 -2.18 -13.79
CA HIS A 299 15.16 -1.68 -14.15
C HIS A 299 14.37 -1.08 -12.98
N LYS A 300 14.74 -1.32 -11.71
CA LYS A 300 14.08 -0.68 -10.56
C LYS A 300 14.16 0.85 -10.63
N ASP A 301 15.14 1.43 -11.35
CA ASP A 301 15.26 2.87 -11.51
C ASP A 301 14.06 3.47 -12.23
N PHE A 302 13.30 2.68 -13.02
CA PHE A 302 12.06 3.11 -13.66
C PHE A 302 10.93 3.47 -12.70
N MET A 303 11.05 3.14 -11.42
CA MET A 303 10.12 3.66 -10.39
C MET A 303 10.20 5.19 -10.26
N ASP A 304 11.37 5.75 -10.54
CA ASP A 304 11.67 7.19 -10.47
C ASP A 304 11.74 7.82 -11.87
N PHE A 305 11.06 7.23 -12.86
CA PHE A 305 11.02 7.79 -14.21
C PHE A 305 10.35 9.18 -14.20
N PRO A 306 10.90 10.19 -14.91
CA PRO A 306 10.41 11.58 -14.84
C PRO A 306 8.93 11.73 -15.22
N GLU A 307 8.21 12.63 -14.53
CA GLU A 307 6.80 12.94 -14.82
C GLU A 307 6.65 13.91 -15.99
N ILE A 308 6.99 13.46 -17.19
CA ILE A 308 6.98 14.23 -18.45
C ILE A 308 5.81 13.89 -19.38
N GLY A 309 4.97 12.96 -18.97
CA GLY A 309 3.83 12.49 -19.76
C GLY A 309 2.63 13.43 -19.75
N LYS A 310 1.65 13.16 -20.64
CA LYS A 310 0.33 13.80 -20.60
C LYS A 310 -0.54 13.12 -19.55
N LYS A 311 -1.65 13.77 -19.11
CA LYS A 311 -2.59 13.22 -18.10
C LYS A 311 -3.05 11.78 -18.42
N ARG A 312 -3.30 11.46 -19.68
CA ARG A 312 -3.73 10.11 -20.12
C ARG A 312 -2.68 9.01 -19.91
N HIS A 313 -1.43 9.37 -19.67
CA HIS A 313 -0.33 8.42 -19.45
C HIS A 313 -0.18 8.00 -18.00
N TYR A 314 -1.02 8.49 -17.11
CA TYR A 314 -1.05 8.20 -15.68
C TYR A 314 -2.44 7.74 -15.28
N TYR A 315 -2.52 7.00 -14.19
CA TYR A 315 -3.82 6.72 -13.58
C TYR A 315 -4.53 8.02 -13.19
N THR A 316 -5.83 8.04 -13.36
CA THR A 316 -6.68 9.12 -12.82
C THR A 316 -6.46 9.20 -11.31
N LYS A 317 -6.15 10.40 -10.82
CA LYS A 317 -6.01 10.64 -9.39
C LYS A 317 -7.39 10.46 -8.73
N LEU A 318 -7.45 9.62 -7.73
CA LEU A 318 -8.62 9.40 -6.89
C LEU A 318 -8.32 10.07 -5.53
N PRO A 319 -8.80 11.30 -5.28
CA PRO A 319 -8.57 11.98 -4.03
C PRO A 319 -9.28 11.24 -2.88
N PRO A 320 -8.62 11.08 -1.71
CA PRO A 320 -9.23 10.41 -0.58
C PRO A 320 -10.34 11.26 0.03
N PHE A 321 -11.46 10.64 0.41
CA PHE A 321 -12.56 11.28 1.11
C PHE A 321 -12.26 11.40 2.61
N ARG A 322 -12.88 12.37 3.28
CA ARG A 322 -13.03 12.32 4.75
C ARG A 322 -14.15 11.30 5.08
N HIS A 323 -14.07 10.65 6.22
CA HIS A 323 -15.17 9.77 6.64
C HIS A 323 -16.43 10.61 6.93
N LYS A 324 -17.62 10.13 6.53
CA LYS A 324 -18.90 10.85 6.69
C LYS A 324 -19.18 11.28 8.13
N ASP A 325 -18.81 10.45 9.10
CA ASP A 325 -19.02 10.69 10.53
C ASP A 325 -17.89 11.51 11.18
N LEU A 326 -16.85 11.85 10.42
CA LEU A 326 -15.70 12.63 10.87
C LEU A 326 -15.50 13.87 9.97
N PRO A 327 -16.51 14.75 9.84
CA PRO A 327 -16.36 16.00 9.09
C PRO A 327 -15.34 16.92 9.78
N PRO A 328 -14.91 18.03 9.14
CA PRO A 328 -14.03 19.02 9.75
C PRO A 328 -14.62 19.54 11.08
N HIS A 329 -13.74 19.83 12.03
CA HIS A 329 -14.07 20.37 13.38
C HIS A 329 -14.91 19.43 14.26
N THR A 330 -14.89 18.13 13.98
CA THR A 330 -15.56 17.12 14.81
C THR A 330 -14.55 16.44 15.73
N SER A 331 -14.90 16.31 16.99
CA SER A 331 -14.13 15.51 17.96
C SER A 331 -14.28 14.02 17.66
N ILE A 332 -13.17 13.37 17.34
CA ILE A 332 -13.12 11.92 17.05
C ILE A 332 -13.47 11.13 18.31
N LEU A 333 -12.90 11.50 19.47
CA LEU A 333 -13.19 10.83 20.74
C LEU A 333 -14.68 10.87 21.08
N ARG A 334 -15.35 12.01 20.83
CA ARG A 334 -16.80 12.13 21.06
C ARG A 334 -17.61 11.24 20.10
N VAL A 335 -17.24 11.14 18.84
CA VAL A 335 -17.92 10.24 17.88
C VAL A 335 -17.76 8.79 18.31
N LEU A 336 -16.55 8.39 18.73
CA LEU A 336 -16.27 7.01 19.12
C LEU A 336 -17.00 6.57 20.39
N ARG A 337 -17.44 7.51 21.24
CA ARG A 337 -18.33 7.20 22.38
C ARG A 337 -19.70 6.67 21.92
N ALA A 338 -20.14 7.09 20.75
CA ALA A 338 -21.46 6.74 20.23
C ALA A 338 -21.45 5.56 19.27
N LYS A 339 -20.36 5.39 18.49
CA LYS A 339 -20.25 4.33 17.49
C LYS A 339 -18.81 4.11 17.04
N ASP A 340 -18.55 2.92 16.52
CA ASP A 340 -17.32 2.57 15.85
C ASP A 340 -17.20 3.25 14.48
N VAL A 341 -15.96 3.45 14.00
CA VAL A 341 -15.68 4.03 12.68
C VAL A 341 -14.66 3.17 11.95
N MET A 342 -15.04 2.65 10.78
CA MET A 342 -14.14 1.93 9.88
C MET A 342 -13.53 2.90 8.87
N LEU A 343 -12.22 2.83 8.68
CA LEU A 343 -11.48 3.62 7.71
C LEU A 343 -10.89 2.71 6.64
N HIS A 344 -11.05 3.08 5.36
CA HIS A 344 -10.56 2.36 4.21
C HIS A 344 -9.51 3.19 3.47
N PHE A 345 -8.23 2.84 3.61
CA PHE A 345 -7.14 3.49 2.87
C PHE A 345 -6.92 2.80 1.51
N PRO A 346 -6.50 3.54 0.47
CA PRO A 346 -6.28 4.98 0.36
C PRO A 346 -7.53 5.76 -0.02
N TYR A 347 -8.71 5.15 -0.01
CA TYR A 347 -9.98 5.74 -0.44
C TYR A 347 -10.46 6.83 0.52
N GLN A 348 -10.13 6.67 1.80
CA GLN A 348 -10.36 7.68 2.83
C GLN A 348 -9.02 8.22 3.35
N THR A 349 -9.06 9.45 3.87
CA THR A 349 -7.84 10.13 4.30
C THR A 349 -7.22 9.54 5.56
N PHE A 350 -5.92 9.31 5.53
CA PHE A 350 -5.13 8.92 6.71
C PHE A 350 -5.07 10.01 7.78
N ASN A 351 -5.49 11.23 7.45
CA ASN A 351 -5.50 12.34 8.42
C ASN A 351 -6.37 12.04 9.64
N HIS A 352 -7.41 11.22 9.53
CA HIS A 352 -8.24 10.83 10.69
C HIS A 352 -7.42 10.19 11.81
N ILE A 353 -6.42 9.36 11.46
CA ILE A 353 -5.52 8.77 12.48
C ILE A 353 -4.62 9.82 13.10
N ILE A 354 -4.14 10.77 12.30
CA ILE A 354 -3.31 11.87 12.79
C ILE A 354 -4.13 12.78 13.69
N ASP A 355 -5.37 13.10 13.30
CA ASP A 355 -6.28 13.96 14.05
C ASP A 355 -6.71 13.28 15.36
N PHE A 356 -6.96 11.96 15.37
CA PHE A 356 -7.20 11.18 16.59
C PHE A 356 -6.06 11.32 17.62
N LEU A 357 -4.81 11.17 17.16
CA LEU A 357 -3.64 11.33 18.03
C LEU A 357 -3.39 12.79 18.43
N ARG A 358 -3.70 13.76 17.57
CA ARG A 358 -3.60 15.19 17.89
C ARG A 358 -4.62 15.62 18.92
N GLU A 359 -5.86 15.19 18.76
CA GLU A 359 -6.92 15.42 19.75
C GLU A 359 -6.51 14.85 21.10
N ALA A 360 -6.05 13.58 21.12
CA ALA A 360 -5.57 12.95 22.34
C ALA A 360 -4.36 13.67 22.96
N ALA A 361 -3.48 14.26 22.14
CA ALA A 361 -2.30 14.98 22.62
C ALA A 361 -2.64 16.26 23.39
N ILE A 362 -3.72 16.95 23.01
CA ILE A 362 -4.08 18.26 23.58
C ILE A 362 -5.24 18.19 24.58
N ASP A 363 -6.05 17.12 24.56
CA ASP A 363 -7.18 16.94 25.48
C ASP A 363 -6.68 16.80 26.93
N PRO A 364 -7.06 17.70 27.87
CA PRO A 364 -6.58 17.66 29.24
C PRO A 364 -7.03 16.40 30.02
N GLN A 365 -8.10 15.72 29.59
CA GLN A 365 -8.60 14.51 30.22
C GLN A 365 -7.83 13.25 29.79
N VAL A 366 -7.05 13.29 28.71
CA VAL A 366 -6.22 12.16 28.28
C VAL A 366 -5.03 12.00 29.20
N LYS A 367 -4.83 10.78 29.72
CA LYS A 367 -3.75 10.40 30.65
C LYS A 367 -2.59 9.70 29.92
N GLU A 368 -2.93 8.68 29.13
CA GLU A 368 -1.94 7.81 28.49
C GLU A 368 -2.25 7.63 27.00
N ILE A 369 -1.19 7.50 26.20
CA ILE A 369 -1.25 7.17 24.77
C ILE A 369 -0.25 6.04 24.50
N GLY A 370 -0.69 4.98 23.84
CA GLY A 370 0.15 3.88 23.36
C GLY A 370 0.08 3.75 21.85
N ILE A 371 1.21 3.42 21.19
CA ILE A 371 1.25 3.15 19.75
C ILE A 371 2.33 2.13 19.39
N THR A 372 2.05 1.26 18.41
CA THR A 372 3.04 0.37 17.79
C THR A 372 3.55 0.97 16.49
N LEU A 373 4.86 1.01 16.29
CA LEU A 373 5.49 1.54 15.07
C LEU A 373 6.43 0.52 14.46
N TYR A 374 6.11 0.07 13.26
CA TYR A 374 6.93 -0.86 12.50
C TYR A 374 7.84 -0.13 11.50
N ARG A 375 7.30 0.87 10.80
CA ARG A 375 8.01 1.77 9.88
C ARG A 375 7.55 3.19 10.13
N VAL A 376 8.49 4.12 10.17
CA VAL A 376 8.23 5.53 10.41
C VAL A 376 8.64 6.35 9.20
N ALA A 377 7.73 7.20 8.71
CA ALA A 377 8.03 8.12 7.62
C ALA A 377 9.05 9.19 8.08
N PRO A 378 9.97 9.63 7.21
CA PRO A 378 10.72 10.85 7.45
C PRO A 378 9.74 12.01 7.68
N ALA A 379 9.96 12.83 8.70
CA ALA A 379 9.08 13.93 9.09
C ALA A 379 7.60 13.51 9.35
N SER A 380 7.39 12.36 10.00
CA SER A 380 6.06 11.83 10.31
C SER A 380 5.24 12.73 11.21
N ARG A 381 4.01 13.03 10.78
CA ARG A 381 3.03 13.80 11.56
C ARG A 381 2.49 13.01 12.76
N ILE A 382 2.48 11.68 12.68
CA ILE A 382 2.21 10.79 13.83
C ILE A 382 3.23 11.05 14.93
N VAL A 383 4.52 11.07 14.58
CA VAL A 383 5.60 11.36 15.55
C VAL A 383 5.43 12.73 16.18
N ASN A 384 5.12 13.74 15.37
CA ASN A 384 4.89 15.10 15.90
C ASN A 384 3.70 15.15 16.88
N ALA A 385 2.62 14.40 16.62
CA ALA A 385 1.50 14.31 17.55
C ALA A 385 1.91 13.64 18.89
N LEU A 386 2.74 12.59 18.84
CA LEU A 386 3.24 11.91 20.03
C LEU A 386 4.18 12.80 20.86
N LEU A 387 5.09 13.53 20.21
CA LEU A 387 5.96 14.51 20.89
C LEU A 387 5.15 15.63 21.53
N ASN A 388 4.12 16.11 20.83
CA ASN A 388 3.20 17.08 21.40
C ASN A 388 2.48 16.55 22.64
N ALA A 389 2.07 15.28 22.63
CA ALA A 389 1.44 14.62 23.79
C ALA A 389 2.40 14.58 24.98
N VAL A 390 3.67 14.19 24.78
CA VAL A 390 4.69 14.20 25.85
C VAL A 390 4.85 15.59 26.44
N ARG A 391 4.97 16.62 25.61
CA ARG A 391 5.12 18.02 26.04
C ARG A 391 3.88 18.55 26.78
N ASN A 392 2.70 17.99 26.52
CA ASN A 392 1.46 18.24 27.27
C ASN A 392 1.30 17.34 28.52
N GLY A 393 2.38 16.68 28.97
CA GLY A 393 2.41 15.90 30.20
C GLY A 393 1.70 14.55 30.12
N LYS A 394 1.40 14.04 28.89
CA LYS A 394 0.79 12.72 28.73
C LYS A 394 1.84 11.61 28.84
N LYS A 395 1.48 10.50 29.42
CA LYS A 395 2.32 9.30 29.42
C LYS A 395 2.23 8.61 28.07
N VAL A 396 3.29 8.69 27.28
CA VAL A 396 3.34 8.15 25.92
C VAL A 396 4.21 6.91 25.88
N THR A 397 3.64 5.77 25.46
CA THR A 397 4.36 4.50 25.24
C THR A 397 4.43 4.21 23.75
N VAL A 398 5.63 4.11 23.21
CA VAL A 398 5.89 3.79 21.80
C VAL A 398 6.62 2.46 21.69
N VAL A 399 6.00 1.49 21.07
CA VAL A 399 6.63 0.18 20.79
C VAL A 399 7.19 0.20 19.38
N ILE A 400 8.52 0.13 19.25
CA ILE A 400 9.22 0.20 17.95
C ILE A 400 9.79 -1.16 17.61
N GLU A 401 9.47 -1.68 16.41
CA GLU A 401 10.09 -2.89 15.88
C GLU A 401 11.43 -2.55 15.22
N LEU A 402 12.53 -2.76 15.95
CA LEU A 402 13.88 -2.48 15.44
C LEU A 402 14.30 -3.42 14.30
N GLN A 403 13.73 -4.63 14.23
CA GLN A 403 14.02 -5.61 13.19
C GLN A 403 13.12 -5.44 11.95
N ALA A 404 12.53 -4.24 11.75
CA ALA A 404 11.81 -3.91 10.52
C ALA A 404 12.79 -3.91 9.34
N ARG A 405 12.74 -4.95 8.51
CA ARG A 405 13.74 -5.20 7.46
C ARG A 405 13.89 -4.00 6.52
N PHE A 406 15.14 -3.52 6.39
CA PHE A 406 15.59 -2.36 5.60
C PHE A 406 15.27 -0.97 6.18
N ASP A 407 14.56 -0.89 7.30
CA ASP A 407 14.24 0.36 8.01
C ASP A 407 14.93 0.44 9.39
N GLU A 408 15.81 -0.52 9.70
CA GLU A 408 16.42 -0.68 11.02
C GLU A 408 17.21 0.56 11.45
N GLU A 409 18.02 1.15 10.55
CA GLU A 409 18.81 2.35 10.85
C GLU A 409 17.92 3.55 11.19
N ALA A 410 16.81 3.73 10.44
CA ALA A 410 15.85 4.79 10.69
C ALA A 410 15.13 4.57 12.03
N ASN A 411 14.72 3.34 12.33
CA ASN A 411 14.02 3.02 13.56
C ASN A 411 14.91 3.20 14.80
N ILE A 412 16.20 2.85 14.71
CA ILE A 412 17.19 3.10 15.78
C ILE A 412 17.34 4.61 16.03
N MET A 413 17.51 5.41 14.97
CA MET A 413 17.65 6.88 15.10
C MET A 413 16.41 7.49 15.75
N TRP A 414 15.22 7.06 15.33
CA TRP A 414 13.96 7.55 15.88
C TRP A 414 13.72 7.09 17.32
N SER A 415 14.16 5.88 17.68
CA SER A 415 14.10 5.39 19.07
C SER A 415 14.89 6.29 20.00
N ASN A 416 16.15 6.58 19.69
CA ASN A 416 17.02 7.43 20.50
C ASN A 416 16.44 8.83 20.67
N LYS A 417 16.02 9.48 19.58
CA LYS A 417 15.46 10.83 19.61
C LYS A 417 14.21 10.95 20.49
N ARG A 418 13.33 9.94 20.50
CA ARG A 418 12.10 9.99 21.32
C ARG A 418 12.36 9.74 22.79
N GLN A 419 13.33 8.89 23.09
CA GLN A 419 13.74 8.63 24.48
C GLN A 419 14.32 9.90 25.12
N GLU A 420 15.10 10.67 24.37
CA GLU A 420 15.63 11.99 24.79
C GLU A 420 14.50 13.00 25.10
N GLU A 421 13.37 12.93 24.38
CA GLU A 421 12.21 13.83 24.55
C GLU A 421 11.24 13.35 25.68
N GLY A 422 11.52 12.23 26.36
CA GLY A 422 10.76 11.75 27.52
C GLY A 422 9.62 10.75 27.21
N ALA A 423 9.52 10.22 26.00
CA ALA A 423 8.59 9.12 25.71
C ALA A 423 9.13 7.78 26.24
N ASN A 424 8.25 6.92 26.74
CA ASN A 424 8.60 5.55 27.08
C ASN A 424 8.71 4.71 25.80
N VAL A 425 9.92 4.36 25.39
CA VAL A 425 10.19 3.61 24.16
C VAL A 425 10.53 2.15 24.48
N ILE A 426 9.73 1.22 23.94
CA ILE A 426 9.96 -0.22 24.02
C ILE A 426 10.56 -0.68 22.68
N ASN A 427 11.80 -1.12 22.69
CA ASN A 427 12.57 -1.50 21.51
C ASN A 427 12.44 -2.99 21.17
N GLY A 428 11.25 -3.36 20.67
CA GLY A 428 10.92 -4.75 20.37
C GLY A 428 10.65 -5.60 21.61
N ILE A 429 10.27 -6.85 21.39
CA ILE A 429 10.05 -7.86 22.43
C ILE A 429 11.03 -9.01 22.18
N PRO A 430 11.81 -9.45 23.20
CA PRO A 430 12.76 -10.55 23.01
C PRO A 430 12.10 -11.81 22.44
N GLY A 431 12.67 -12.38 21.38
CA GLY A 431 12.18 -13.59 20.74
C GLY A 431 10.92 -13.44 19.86
N MET A 432 10.27 -12.29 19.86
CA MET A 432 9.04 -12.04 19.10
C MET A 432 9.11 -10.72 18.33
N LYS A 433 8.63 -10.70 17.08
CA LYS A 433 8.49 -9.45 16.31
C LYS A 433 7.14 -8.83 16.51
N VAL A 434 7.10 -7.54 16.86
CA VAL A 434 5.85 -6.78 16.97
C VAL A 434 5.40 -6.37 15.57
N HIS A 435 4.24 -6.90 15.14
CA HIS A 435 3.71 -6.61 13.81
C HIS A 435 2.24 -6.14 13.81
N CYS A 436 1.55 -6.16 14.95
CA CYS A 436 0.23 -5.54 15.09
C CYS A 436 0.31 -4.01 14.91
N LYS A 437 -0.79 -3.40 14.46
CA LYS A 437 -0.90 -1.97 14.22
C LYS A 437 -1.99 -1.43 15.14
N LEU A 438 -1.56 -0.98 16.32
CA LEU A 438 -2.41 -0.54 17.40
C LEU A 438 -2.06 0.88 17.83
N ALA A 439 -3.07 1.69 18.05
CA ALA A 439 -2.95 2.90 18.87
C ALA A 439 -4.02 2.85 19.96
N TRP A 440 -3.70 3.37 21.13
CA TRP A 440 -4.53 3.33 22.31
C TRP A 440 -4.44 4.64 23.05
N VAL A 441 -5.58 5.12 23.55
CA VAL A 441 -5.72 6.37 24.31
C VAL A 441 -6.57 6.09 25.54
N LYS A 442 -6.04 6.43 26.72
CA LYS A 442 -6.76 6.38 27.98
C LYS A 442 -7.20 7.77 28.41
N ARG A 443 -8.49 7.98 28.54
CA ARG A 443 -9.11 9.26 28.86
C ARG A 443 -9.93 9.15 30.12
N LYS A 444 -9.80 10.13 31.03
CA LYS A 444 -10.69 10.23 32.18
C LYS A 444 -12.06 10.75 31.69
N GLU A 445 -13.13 10.04 32.01
CA GLU A 445 -14.52 10.43 31.74
C GLU A 445 -15.35 10.28 33.02
N ASP A 446 -15.91 11.39 33.48
CA ASP A 446 -16.63 11.47 34.77
C ASP A 446 -15.78 10.86 35.91
N ASP A 447 -16.22 9.79 36.53
CA ASP A 447 -15.50 9.09 37.63
C ASP A 447 -14.63 7.93 37.14
N ASN A 448 -14.72 7.52 35.86
CA ASN A 448 -14.02 6.34 35.31
C ASN A 448 -13.07 6.70 34.18
N ASP A 449 -12.08 5.84 33.96
CA ASP A 449 -11.22 5.90 32.77
C ASP A 449 -11.91 5.14 31.62
N ARG A 450 -11.89 5.73 30.41
CA ARG A 450 -12.34 5.09 29.18
C ARG A 450 -11.18 4.91 28.22
N ASN A 451 -11.13 3.75 27.62
CA ASN A 451 -10.18 3.42 26.58
C ASN A 451 -10.76 3.69 25.18
N TYR A 452 -9.91 4.20 24.29
CA TYR A 452 -10.16 4.37 22.86
C TYR A 452 -9.05 3.67 22.11
N ALA A 453 -9.36 2.97 21.03
CA ALA A 453 -8.40 2.20 20.28
C ALA A 453 -8.52 2.41 18.76
N TYR A 454 -7.39 2.28 18.10
CA TYR A 454 -7.30 2.00 16.67
C TYR A 454 -6.66 0.64 16.46
N VAL A 455 -7.31 -0.21 15.68
CA VAL A 455 -6.77 -1.50 15.25
C VAL A 455 -6.75 -1.54 13.74
N GLY A 456 -5.56 -1.65 13.14
CA GLY A 456 -5.38 -1.57 11.69
C GLY A 456 -4.70 -2.78 11.07
N THR A 457 -4.94 -2.99 9.78
CA THR A 457 -4.22 -3.96 8.95
C THR A 457 -2.90 -3.40 8.42
N GLY A 458 -2.80 -2.07 8.27
CA GLY A 458 -1.69 -1.32 7.69
C GLY A 458 -0.84 -0.54 8.68
N ASN A 459 0.42 -0.27 8.31
CA ASN A 459 1.36 0.46 9.14
C ASN A 459 0.99 1.95 9.31
N PHE A 460 1.41 2.56 10.42
CA PHE A 460 1.31 4.00 10.68
C PHE A 460 2.33 4.79 9.85
N HIS A 461 2.17 4.79 8.53
CA HIS A 461 3.08 5.44 7.61
C HIS A 461 2.31 6.19 6.52
N GLU A 462 2.34 7.53 6.56
CA GLU A 462 1.53 8.42 5.72
C GLU A 462 1.76 8.20 4.21
N GLY A 463 2.99 7.85 3.83
CA GLY A 463 3.34 7.58 2.43
C GLY A 463 2.71 6.29 1.92
N THR A 464 2.81 5.21 2.70
CA THR A 464 2.24 3.90 2.30
C THR A 464 0.72 3.91 2.32
N ALA A 465 0.08 4.66 3.23
CA ALA A 465 -1.37 4.80 3.30
C ALA A 465 -2.01 5.46 2.06
N ARG A 466 -1.20 6.03 1.16
CA ARG A 466 -1.66 6.58 -0.13
C ARG A 466 -1.70 5.57 -1.26
N VAL A 467 -1.04 4.42 -1.08
CA VAL A 467 -0.84 3.43 -2.14
C VAL A 467 -1.15 1.99 -1.69
N TYR A 468 -1.35 1.75 -0.39
CA TYR A 468 -1.73 0.46 0.17
C TYR A 468 -3.22 0.48 0.53
N ALA A 469 -3.96 -0.53 0.08
CA ALA A 469 -5.35 -0.75 0.47
C ALA A 469 -5.36 -1.49 1.81
N ASP A 470 -5.67 -0.74 2.87
CA ASP A 470 -5.71 -1.21 4.26
C ASP A 470 -7.00 -0.76 4.95
N ASP A 471 -7.40 -1.51 5.96
CA ASP A 471 -8.55 -1.22 6.79
C ASP A 471 -8.14 -0.90 8.22
N GLY A 472 -8.89 -0.05 8.90
CA GLY A 472 -8.63 0.28 10.30
C GLY A 472 -9.85 0.72 11.07
N LEU A 473 -10.09 0.06 12.20
CA LEU A 473 -11.19 0.33 13.11
C LEU A 473 -10.76 1.33 14.18
N LEU A 474 -11.50 2.42 14.31
CA LEU A 474 -11.50 3.29 15.47
C LEU A 474 -12.70 2.93 16.37
N THR A 475 -12.48 2.68 17.65
CA THR A 475 -13.51 2.21 18.58
C THR A 475 -13.29 2.71 20.01
N ALA A 476 -14.36 2.83 20.76
CA ALA A 476 -14.36 2.96 22.22
C ALA A 476 -15.16 1.80 22.87
N ASP A 477 -15.46 0.74 22.13
CA ASP A 477 -16.07 -0.47 22.67
C ASP A 477 -15.13 -1.10 23.70
N PRO A 478 -15.52 -1.21 24.97
CA PRO A 478 -14.64 -1.71 26.03
C PRO A 478 -14.13 -3.14 25.75
N ARG A 479 -14.93 -3.98 25.07
CA ARG A 479 -14.54 -5.34 24.69
C ARG A 479 -13.24 -5.35 23.85
N ILE A 480 -13.02 -4.31 23.03
CA ILE A 480 -11.86 -4.18 22.16
C ILE A 480 -10.82 -3.25 22.77
N ALA A 481 -11.24 -2.06 23.21
CA ALA A 481 -10.31 -1.01 23.63
C ALA A 481 -9.55 -1.37 24.92
N ASP A 482 -10.20 -2.07 25.88
CA ASP A 482 -9.53 -2.53 27.09
C ASP A 482 -8.55 -3.67 26.80
N GLU A 483 -8.86 -4.57 25.87
CA GLU A 483 -7.93 -5.60 25.47
C GLU A 483 -6.75 -5.05 24.65
N VAL A 484 -6.92 -3.95 23.91
CA VAL A 484 -5.79 -3.23 23.32
C VAL A 484 -4.87 -2.68 24.41
N GLU A 485 -5.41 -2.10 25.50
CA GLU A 485 -4.61 -1.74 26.67
C GLU A 485 -3.85 -2.94 27.26
N MET A 486 -4.52 -4.10 27.36
CA MET A 486 -3.88 -5.33 27.84
C MET A 486 -2.70 -5.77 26.95
N VAL A 487 -2.78 -5.58 25.63
CA VAL A 487 -1.65 -5.83 24.72
C VAL A 487 -0.49 -4.87 25.01
N PHE A 488 -0.77 -3.58 25.28
CA PHE A 488 0.29 -2.64 25.68
C PHE A 488 0.90 -2.98 27.05
N ASN A 489 0.10 -3.49 27.98
CA ASN A 489 0.59 -3.96 29.28
C ASN A 489 1.48 -5.22 29.12
N PHE A 490 1.15 -6.13 28.19
CA PHE A 490 2.02 -7.22 27.82
C PHE A 490 3.37 -6.72 27.24
N PHE A 491 3.38 -5.67 26.42
CA PHE A 491 4.64 -5.09 25.94
C PHE A 491 5.52 -4.52 27.05
N LYS A 492 4.91 -4.00 28.11
CA LYS A 492 5.63 -3.49 29.30
C LYS A 492 6.15 -4.61 30.20
N GLN A 493 5.39 -5.73 30.28
CA GLN A 493 5.65 -6.86 31.18
C GLN A 493 5.40 -8.18 30.44
N ASN A 494 6.31 -8.53 29.52
CA ASN A 494 6.15 -9.64 28.56
C ASN A 494 6.20 -11.05 29.18
N TYR A 495 6.50 -11.17 30.47
CA TYR A 495 6.40 -12.43 31.23
C TYR A 495 4.97 -12.73 31.73
N ARG A 496 4.04 -11.78 31.65
CA ARG A 496 2.64 -11.99 32.04
C ARG A 496 1.80 -12.32 30.83
N HIS A 497 1.29 -13.53 30.77
CA HIS A 497 0.36 -13.95 29.73
C HIS A 497 -1.05 -13.51 30.08
N ASN A 498 -1.66 -12.67 29.26
CA ASN A 498 -3.04 -12.26 29.39
C ASN A 498 -3.95 -13.23 28.62
N LYS A 499 -5.14 -13.51 29.14
CA LYS A 499 -6.20 -14.17 28.41
C LYS A 499 -7.05 -13.08 27.73
N TYR A 500 -7.14 -13.14 26.42
CA TYR A 500 -7.99 -12.25 25.63
C TYR A 500 -9.29 -12.97 25.30
N GLU A 501 -10.44 -12.32 25.50
CA GLU A 501 -11.77 -12.90 25.26
C GLU A 501 -12.32 -12.51 23.89
N HIS A 502 -11.90 -11.34 23.39
CA HIS A 502 -12.38 -10.73 22.16
C HIS A 502 -11.31 -10.65 21.09
N LEU A 503 -10.15 -10.04 21.39
CA LEU A 503 -9.04 -9.96 20.45
C LEU A 503 -8.37 -11.32 20.26
N VAL A 504 -8.09 -11.65 19.02
CA VAL A 504 -7.37 -12.88 18.67
C VAL A 504 -5.89 -12.56 18.49
N VAL A 505 -5.08 -12.89 19.48
CA VAL A 505 -3.67 -12.48 19.57
C VAL A 505 -2.71 -13.62 19.27
N SER A 506 -1.81 -13.41 18.33
CA SER A 506 -0.66 -14.30 18.07
C SER A 506 0.54 -13.87 18.94
N PRO A 507 1.40 -14.82 19.37
CA PRO A 507 1.41 -16.26 19.05
C PRO A 507 0.51 -17.13 19.95
N PHE A 508 -0.31 -16.53 20.82
CA PHE A 508 -1.00 -17.26 21.90
C PHE A 508 -2.13 -18.15 21.37
N TYR A 509 -3.16 -17.56 20.73
CA TYR A 509 -4.41 -18.27 20.41
C TYR A 509 -4.83 -18.16 18.95
N MET A 510 -4.20 -17.28 18.13
CA MET A 510 -4.69 -16.96 16.79
C MET A 510 -4.81 -18.19 15.88
N ARG A 511 -3.84 -19.09 15.92
CA ARG A 511 -3.86 -20.31 15.12
C ARG A 511 -5.04 -21.22 15.51
N SER A 512 -5.23 -21.51 16.81
CA SER A 512 -6.26 -22.40 17.31
C SER A 512 -7.66 -21.85 17.02
N ILE A 513 -7.90 -20.57 17.31
CA ILE A 513 -9.21 -19.92 17.10
C ILE A 513 -9.60 -19.97 15.60
N PHE A 514 -8.69 -19.63 14.69
CA PHE A 514 -9.03 -19.70 13.25
C PHE A 514 -9.18 -21.16 12.76
N MET A 515 -8.43 -22.12 13.31
CA MET A 515 -8.67 -23.53 13.03
C MET A 515 -10.06 -23.97 13.52
N GLU A 516 -10.48 -23.56 14.70
CA GLU A 516 -11.81 -23.84 15.26
C GLU A 516 -12.93 -23.24 14.40
N HIS A 517 -12.77 -22.01 13.87
CA HIS A 517 -13.75 -21.45 12.93
C HIS A 517 -13.86 -22.28 11.64
N VAL A 518 -12.73 -22.71 11.07
CA VAL A 518 -12.74 -23.58 9.87
C VAL A 518 -13.34 -24.96 10.19
N ASP A 519 -13.05 -25.53 11.37
CA ASP A 519 -13.64 -26.80 11.80
C ASP A 519 -15.14 -26.65 12.01
N ARG A 520 -15.61 -25.56 12.59
CA ARG A 520 -17.04 -25.27 12.76
C ARG A 520 -17.78 -25.25 11.42
N GLU A 521 -17.25 -24.55 10.40
CA GLU A 521 -17.84 -24.59 9.06
C GLU A 521 -17.82 -26.01 8.46
N THR A 522 -16.74 -26.76 8.72
CA THR A 522 -16.62 -28.16 8.25
C THR A 522 -17.71 -29.05 8.85
N GLU A 523 -17.97 -28.92 10.14
CA GLU A 523 -19.00 -29.70 10.82
C GLU A 523 -20.43 -29.30 10.37
N LEU A 524 -20.68 -27.98 10.16
CA LEU A 524 -21.93 -27.49 9.58
C LEU A 524 -22.19 -28.11 8.19
N ALA A 525 -21.17 -28.12 7.33
CA ALA A 525 -21.27 -28.72 6.00
C ALA A 525 -21.56 -30.23 6.06
N LYS A 526 -20.95 -30.98 6.97
CA LYS A 526 -21.22 -32.42 7.18
C LYS A 526 -22.65 -32.67 7.66
N GLN A 527 -23.24 -31.73 8.41
CA GLN A 527 -24.63 -31.76 8.84
C GLN A 527 -25.62 -31.32 7.73
N GLY A 528 -25.16 -31.02 6.53
CA GLY A 528 -25.99 -30.54 5.43
C GLY A 528 -26.44 -29.10 5.56
N LYS A 529 -25.91 -28.34 6.51
CA LYS A 529 -26.20 -26.93 6.71
C LYS A 529 -25.39 -26.03 5.75
N LYS A 530 -25.88 -24.82 5.53
CA LYS A 530 -25.16 -23.82 4.73
C LYS A 530 -23.86 -23.42 5.45
N ALA A 531 -22.72 -23.80 4.88
CA ALA A 531 -21.40 -23.52 5.41
C ALA A 531 -20.55 -22.78 4.38
N TRP A 532 -19.92 -21.69 4.78
CA TRP A 532 -19.14 -20.87 3.87
C TRP A 532 -18.15 -19.97 4.60
N MET A 533 -17.06 -19.57 3.92
CA MET A 533 -16.11 -18.58 4.40
C MET A 533 -15.54 -17.76 3.27
N VAL A 534 -15.19 -16.50 3.58
CA VAL A 534 -14.45 -15.59 2.70
C VAL A 534 -13.18 -15.13 3.41
N LEU A 535 -12.02 -15.40 2.83
CA LEU A 535 -10.74 -15.14 3.45
C LEU A 535 -9.88 -14.27 2.53
N LYS A 536 -9.65 -13.02 2.94
CA LYS A 536 -8.74 -12.09 2.27
C LYS A 536 -7.45 -11.97 3.06
N MET A 537 -6.29 -12.14 2.38
CA MET A 537 -4.96 -12.02 2.98
C MET A 537 -3.87 -11.78 1.92
N ASN A 538 -2.64 -11.48 2.33
CA ASN A 538 -1.54 -11.36 1.38
C ASN A 538 -0.86 -12.69 1.09
N SER A 539 -0.80 -13.61 2.07
CA SER A 539 -0.11 -14.90 1.90
C SER A 539 -0.80 -16.01 2.66
N LEU A 540 -0.97 -17.14 2.01
CA LEU A 540 -1.54 -18.37 2.55
C LEU A 540 -0.55 -19.52 2.33
N ILE A 541 0.26 -19.85 3.36
CA ILE A 541 1.30 -20.89 3.29
C ILE A 541 1.47 -21.66 4.61
N ASP A 542 0.60 -21.45 5.60
CA ASP A 542 0.65 -22.28 6.82
C ASP A 542 0.10 -23.67 6.54
N PRO A 543 0.92 -24.75 6.71
CA PRO A 543 0.50 -26.09 6.34
C PRO A 543 -0.74 -26.57 7.11
N GLY A 544 -0.85 -26.18 8.40
CA GLY A 544 -1.99 -26.55 9.25
C GLY A 544 -3.28 -25.91 8.77
N MET A 545 -3.24 -24.60 8.48
CA MET A 545 -4.39 -23.85 7.96
C MET A 545 -4.80 -24.34 6.57
N MET A 546 -3.83 -24.57 5.67
CA MET A 546 -4.08 -25.11 4.34
C MET A 546 -4.73 -26.49 4.39
N SER A 547 -4.26 -27.37 5.29
CA SER A 547 -4.87 -28.69 5.51
C SER A 547 -6.32 -28.60 5.98
N LYS A 548 -6.64 -27.62 6.85
CA LYS A 548 -8.02 -27.35 7.31
C LYS A 548 -8.90 -26.88 6.16
N ILE A 549 -8.42 -25.97 5.31
CA ILE A 549 -9.14 -25.51 4.11
C ILE A 549 -9.46 -26.70 3.18
N TYR A 550 -8.52 -27.60 2.94
CA TYR A 550 -8.80 -28.81 2.13
C TYR A 550 -9.89 -29.69 2.74
N LYS A 551 -9.84 -29.91 4.07
CA LYS A 551 -10.87 -30.70 4.78
C LYS A 551 -12.25 -30.06 4.66
N ALA A 552 -12.32 -28.74 4.85
CA ALA A 552 -13.54 -27.96 4.73
C ALA A 552 -14.13 -28.03 3.30
N ALA A 553 -13.29 -27.83 2.27
CA ALA A 553 -13.71 -27.93 0.88
C ALA A 553 -14.27 -29.31 0.53
N ARG A 554 -13.62 -30.40 0.98
CA ARG A 554 -14.10 -31.78 0.78
C ARG A 554 -15.42 -32.07 1.50
N ALA A 555 -15.63 -31.45 2.66
CA ALA A 555 -16.88 -31.56 3.40
C ALA A 555 -18.05 -30.82 2.73
N GLY A 556 -17.77 -29.88 1.81
CA GLY A 556 -18.78 -29.13 1.08
C GLY A 556 -18.86 -27.65 1.46
N VAL A 557 -17.94 -27.14 2.28
CA VAL A 557 -17.87 -25.71 2.61
C VAL A 557 -17.55 -24.90 1.35
N LYS A 558 -18.31 -23.84 1.08
CA LYS A 558 -18.01 -22.86 0.01
C LYS A 558 -16.94 -21.90 0.50
N ILE A 559 -15.83 -21.81 -0.21
CA ILE A 559 -14.66 -21.05 0.21
C ILE A 559 -14.24 -20.07 -0.88
N ASP A 560 -14.29 -18.77 -0.59
CA ASP A 560 -13.79 -17.72 -1.46
C ASP A 560 -12.49 -17.14 -0.88
N LEU A 561 -11.40 -17.20 -1.65
CA LEU A 561 -10.07 -16.75 -1.25
C LEU A 561 -9.65 -15.55 -2.11
N ILE A 562 -9.22 -14.49 -1.46
CA ILE A 562 -8.59 -13.31 -2.11
C ILE A 562 -7.17 -13.22 -1.59
N VAL A 563 -6.19 -13.77 -2.35
CA VAL A 563 -4.80 -13.83 -1.91
C VAL A 563 -3.90 -13.10 -2.90
N ARG A 564 -3.41 -11.94 -2.50
CA ARG A 564 -2.60 -11.08 -3.38
C ARG A 564 -1.27 -11.69 -3.77
N GLY A 565 -0.53 -12.27 -2.83
CA GLY A 565 0.86 -12.70 -2.97
C GLY A 565 1.05 -14.22 -3.04
N ILE A 566 1.69 -14.76 -2.01
CA ILE A 566 2.06 -16.17 -1.96
C ILE A 566 0.83 -17.03 -1.66
N PHE A 567 0.58 -18.01 -2.53
CA PHE A 567 -0.53 -18.94 -2.43
C PHE A 567 -0.02 -20.38 -2.48
N GLY A 568 -0.15 -21.09 -1.37
CA GLY A 568 0.44 -22.43 -1.20
C GLY A 568 -0.51 -23.59 -1.50
N LEU A 569 -1.81 -23.34 -1.77
CA LEU A 569 -2.79 -24.41 -2.05
C LEU A 569 -2.72 -24.83 -3.52
N LYS A 570 -2.57 -26.13 -3.77
CA LYS A 570 -2.65 -26.72 -5.11
C LYS A 570 -4.11 -27.13 -5.37
N LEU A 571 -4.96 -26.17 -5.75
CA LEU A 571 -6.39 -26.37 -5.93
C LEU A 571 -6.68 -27.27 -7.13
N ASP A 572 -6.80 -28.59 -6.90
CA ASP A 572 -7.32 -29.51 -7.87
C ASP A 572 -8.87 -29.52 -7.79
N ARG A 573 -9.54 -29.14 -8.89
CA ARG A 573 -11.00 -29.09 -8.97
C ARG A 573 -11.68 -30.40 -8.60
N LYS A 574 -11.09 -31.52 -9.01
CA LYS A 574 -11.62 -32.87 -8.67
C LYS A 574 -11.51 -33.16 -7.18
N LYS A 575 -10.39 -32.77 -6.56
CA LYS A 575 -10.13 -33.01 -5.13
C LYS A 575 -10.84 -32.04 -4.21
N SER A 576 -11.11 -30.78 -4.65
CA SER A 576 -11.81 -29.74 -3.89
C SER A 576 -13.31 -29.65 -4.18
N LYS A 577 -13.89 -30.54 -4.99
CA LYS A 577 -15.30 -30.58 -5.40
C LYS A 577 -15.82 -29.24 -5.95
N ASN A 578 -14.96 -28.41 -6.57
CA ASN A 578 -15.27 -27.05 -7.06
C ASN A 578 -15.77 -26.06 -5.98
N ASN A 579 -15.58 -26.36 -4.71
CA ASN A 579 -16.06 -25.52 -3.62
C ASN A 579 -15.12 -24.35 -3.27
N VAL A 580 -13.92 -24.32 -3.86
CA VAL A 580 -12.93 -23.25 -3.59
C VAL A 580 -12.74 -22.38 -4.83
N LYS A 581 -12.97 -21.08 -4.67
CA LYS A 581 -12.59 -20.04 -5.64
C LYS A 581 -11.44 -19.25 -5.03
N ALA A 582 -10.37 -19.07 -5.78
CA ALA A 582 -9.21 -18.28 -5.33
C ALA A 582 -8.80 -17.28 -6.42
N ILE A 583 -8.67 -16.01 -6.03
CA ILE A 583 -8.26 -14.93 -6.90
C ILE A 583 -7.15 -14.09 -6.27
N SER A 584 -6.41 -13.40 -7.13
CA SER A 584 -5.42 -12.40 -6.75
C SER A 584 -5.68 -11.11 -7.50
N ILE A 585 -5.72 -9.98 -6.80
CA ILE A 585 -5.86 -8.65 -7.41
C ILE A 585 -4.52 -7.92 -7.32
N VAL A 586 -4.00 -7.50 -8.47
CA VAL A 586 -2.86 -6.60 -8.61
C VAL A 586 -3.30 -5.45 -9.51
N ASP A 587 -3.31 -4.23 -8.98
CA ASP A 587 -3.80 -3.04 -9.67
C ASP A 587 -3.05 -1.80 -9.14
N LYS A 588 -3.61 -0.62 -9.32
CA LYS A 588 -3.12 0.71 -8.93
C LYS A 588 -2.67 0.78 -7.47
N TYR A 589 -3.44 0.21 -6.55
CA TYR A 589 -3.14 0.13 -5.13
C TYR A 589 -2.71 -1.28 -4.74
N LEU A 590 -1.82 -1.37 -3.76
CA LEU A 590 -1.39 -2.66 -3.23
C LEU A 590 -2.45 -3.19 -2.25
N GLU A 591 -3.14 -4.26 -2.62
CA GLU A 591 -4.09 -4.95 -1.73
C GLU A 591 -3.35 -5.52 -0.52
N HIS A 592 -3.59 -4.93 0.67
CA HIS A 592 -2.81 -5.27 1.86
C HIS A 592 -3.68 -5.67 3.05
N SER A 593 -4.95 -5.30 3.07
CA SER A 593 -5.85 -5.65 4.18
C SER A 593 -6.05 -7.16 4.33
N ARG A 594 -6.33 -7.60 5.55
CA ARG A 594 -6.71 -8.97 5.87
C ARG A 594 -8.07 -8.93 6.54
N VAL A 595 -9.01 -9.65 5.92
CA VAL A 595 -10.39 -9.75 6.40
C VAL A 595 -10.81 -11.22 6.36
N PHE A 596 -11.25 -11.75 7.49
CA PHE A 596 -11.70 -13.14 7.61
C PHE A 596 -13.16 -13.17 8.01
N LEU A 597 -13.98 -13.86 7.23
CA LEU A 597 -15.42 -13.96 7.42
C LEU A 597 -15.86 -15.42 7.37
N PHE A 598 -16.59 -15.84 8.39
CA PHE A 598 -17.13 -17.21 8.56
C PHE A 598 -18.64 -17.12 8.73
N GLY A 599 -19.38 -18.05 8.06
CA GLY A 599 -20.84 -18.08 8.07
C GLY A 599 -21.47 -18.46 9.41
N ASN A 600 -20.85 -19.40 10.14
CA ASN A 600 -21.17 -19.81 11.50
C ASN A 600 -22.68 -19.98 11.77
N ASP A 601 -23.37 -20.74 10.88
CA ASP A 601 -24.80 -21.03 10.98
C ASP A 601 -25.70 -19.75 11.10
N GLY A 602 -25.31 -18.69 10.39
CA GLY A 602 -26.04 -17.40 10.38
C GLY A 602 -25.56 -16.39 11.42
N ASN A 603 -24.79 -16.79 12.43
CA ASN A 603 -24.15 -15.88 13.39
C ASN A 603 -22.73 -15.54 12.93
N GLU A 604 -22.64 -14.82 11.83
CA GLU A 604 -21.40 -14.51 11.14
C GLU A 604 -20.28 -13.99 12.06
N LYS A 605 -19.07 -14.52 11.88
CA LYS A 605 -17.86 -14.06 12.58
C LYS A 605 -16.94 -13.37 11.58
N MET A 606 -16.67 -12.09 11.82
CA MET A 606 -15.80 -11.28 10.96
C MET A 606 -14.65 -10.67 11.74
N TYR A 607 -13.46 -10.67 11.14
CA TYR A 607 -12.25 -10.12 11.73
C TYR A 607 -11.48 -9.31 10.70
N ILE A 608 -10.92 -8.18 11.11
CA ILE A 608 -9.78 -7.54 10.44
C ILE A 608 -8.49 -7.95 11.14
N SER A 609 -7.39 -8.17 10.42
CA SER A 609 -6.18 -8.72 11.00
C SER A 609 -4.89 -8.07 10.47
N SER A 610 -3.87 -8.02 11.32
CA SER A 610 -2.50 -7.73 10.91
C SER A 610 -1.76 -8.96 10.36
N ALA A 611 -2.28 -10.16 10.59
CA ALA A 611 -1.65 -11.43 10.26
C ALA A 611 -2.10 -11.99 8.92
N ASP A 612 -1.12 -12.51 8.16
CA ASP A 612 -1.37 -13.50 7.11
C ASP A 612 -1.38 -14.92 7.70
N TRP A 613 -1.93 -15.90 6.99
CA TRP A 613 -1.84 -17.31 7.41
C TRP A 613 -0.51 -17.92 6.98
N MET A 614 0.53 -17.47 7.69
CA MET A 614 1.92 -17.93 7.54
C MET A 614 2.46 -18.43 8.90
N PRO A 615 3.34 -19.45 8.92
CA PRO A 615 3.92 -19.96 10.18
C PRO A 615 4.50 -18.86 11.07
N ARG A 616 5.24 -17.91 10.48
CA ARG A 616 5.86 -16.81 11.22
C ARG A 616 4.85 -15.86 11.88
N ASN A 617 3.70 -15.60 11.20
CA ASN A 617 2.67 -14.70 11.73
C ASN A 617 1.88 -15.38 12.87
N LEU A 618 1.59 -16.67 12.71
CA LEU A 618 0.77 -17.43 13.65
C LEU A 618 1.55 -18.00 14.85
N SER A 619 2.91 -17.96 14.83
CA SER A 619 3.72 -18.61 15.87
C SER A 619 4.92 -17.82 16.41
N ARG A 620 5.36 -16.75 15.73
CA ARG A 620 6.61 -16.04 16.07
C ARG A 620 6.50 -14.52 16.07
N ARG A 621 5.28 -14.00 15.83
CA ARG A 621 5.02 -12.56 15.80
C ARG A 621 3.88 -12.21 16.73
N ILE A 622 3.92 -10.99 17.25
CA ILE A 622 2.77 -10.42 17.92
C ILE A 622 1.91 -9.77 16.85
N GLU A 623 0.79 -10.42 16.57
CA GLU A 623 -0.24 -9.99 15.61
C GLU A 623 -1.57 -9.91 16.33
N VAL A 624 -2.50 -9.11 15.81
CA VAL A 624 -3.85 -8.96 16.36
C VAL A 624 -4.87 -9.12 15.23
N ALA A 625 -5.90 -9.90 15.49
CA ALA A 625 -7.13 -9.90 14.73
C ALA A 625 -8.26 -9.38 15.63
N CYS A 626 -8.98 -8.39 15.12
CA CYS A 626 -10.04 -7.68 15.83
C CYS A 626 -11.39 -8.13 15.29
N PRO A 627 -12.31 -8.64 16.13
CA PRO A 627 -13.68 -8.95 15.71
C PRO A 627 -14.43 -7.68 15.36
N ILE A 628 -15.34 -7.77 14.40
CA ILE A 628 -16.22 -6.68 13.98
C ILE A 628 -17.62 -6.95 14.54
N TYR A 629 -18.01 -6.18 15.55
CA TYR A 629 -19.30 -6.33 16.21
C TYR A 629 -20.40 -5.45 15.61
N ASP A 630 -20.03 -4.28 15.07
CA ASP A 630 -20.98 -3.36 14.44
C ASP A 630 -21.49 -3.94 13.11
N ASP A 631 -22.83 -4.04 12.99
CA ASP A 631 -23.48 -4.62 11.82
C ASP A 631 -23.33 -3.76 10.57
N GLN A 632 -23.28 -2.44 10.70
CA GLN A 632 -23.10 -1.53 9.55
C GLN A 632 -21.69 -1.71 8.98
N ILE A 633 -20.67 -1.73 9.84
CA ILE A 633 -19.28 -1.97 9.45
C ILE A 633 -19.12 -3.37 8.86
N ARG A 634 -19.76 -4.38 9.42
CA ARG A 634 -19.74 -5.75 8.89
C ARG A 634 -20.34 -5.80 7.48
N ASN A 635 -21.44 -5.12 7.23
CA ASN A 635 -22.05 -5.04 5.89
C ASN A 635 -21.17 -4.25 4.91
N GLU A 636 -20.50 -3.19 5.34
CA GLU A 636 -19.55 -2.42 4.52
C GLU A 636 -18.36 -3.28 4.07
N LEU A 637 -17.75 -4.04 4.98
CA LEU A 637 -16.68 -4.98 4.68
C LEU A 637 -17.15 -6.14 3.78
N LYS A 638 -18.38 -6.64 3.95
CA LYS A 638 -18.98 -7.65 3.07
C LYS A 638 -19.14 -7.12 1.65
N GLU A 639 -19.59 -5.88 1.49
CA GLU A 639 -19.71 -5.25 0.16
C GLU A 639 -18.31 -5.07 -0.48
N MET A 640 -17.30 -4.64 0.29
CA MET A 640 -15.92 -4.57 -0.19
C MET A 640 -15.44 -5.93 -0.72
N LEU A 641 -15.62 -7.00 0.06
CA LEU A 641 -15.24 -8.36 -0.36
C LEU A 641 -16.02 -8.80 -1.61
N GLY A 642 -17.32 -8.49 -1.66
CA GLY A 642 -18.19 -8.79 -2.80
C GLY A 642 -17.74 -8.07 -4.08
N ILE A 643 -17.37 -6.81 -3.99
CA ILE A 643 -16.80 -6.01 -5.10
C ILE A 643 -15.51 -6.67 -5.60
N GLN A 644 -14.61 -7.08 -4.70
CA GLN A 644 -13.35 -7.72 -5.08
C GLN A 644 -13.56 -9.09 -5.74
N LEU A 645 -14.50 -9.90 -5.25
CA LEU A 645 -14.82 -11.21 -5.83
C LEU A 645 -15.49 -11.13 -7.22
N ARG A 646 -16.09 -9.98 -7.55
CA ARG A 646 -16.68 -9.72 -8.88
C ARG A 646 -15.68 -9.16 -9.90
N ASP A 647 -14.48 -8.76 -9.47
CA ASP A 647 -13.47 -8.18 -10.38
C ASP A 647 -13.14 -9.14 -11.53
N ASN A 648 -13.33 -8.65 -12.77
CA ASN A 648 -13.03 -9.36 -14.02
C ASN A 648 -12.03 -8.60 -14.91
N THR A 649 -11.41 -7.56 -14.36
CA THR A 649 -10.48 -6.68 -15.08
C THR A 649 -9.05 -6.86 -14.58
N LYS A 650 -8.87 -6.92 -13.28
CA LYS A 650 -7.56 -6.99 -12.60
C LYS A 650 -7.39 -8.23 -11.71
N ALA A 651 -8.43 -9.00 -11.48
CA ALA A 651 -8.32 -10.26 -10.76
C ALA A 651 -7.73 -11.36 -11.65
N ARG A 652 -6.82 -12.16 -11.09
CA ARG A 652 -6.26 -13.37 -11.71
C ARG A 652 -6.70 -14.59 -10.92
N ILE A 653 -7.00 -15.65 -11.62
CA ILE A 653 -7.34 -16.96 -11.03
C ILE A 653 -6.06 -17.58 -10.47
N LEU A 654 -6.10 -18.00 -9.22
CA LEU A 654 -5.03 -18.77 -8.60
C LEU A 654 -5.27 -20.27 -8.86
N ASP A 655 -4.65 -20.79 -9.92
CA ASP A 655 -4.76 -22.17 -10.35
C ASP A 655 -3.52 -22.99 -9.95
N PRO A 656 -3.60 -24.35 -9.98
CA PRO A 656 -2.48 -25.22 -9.61
C PRO A 656 -1.24 -25.06 -10.49
N MET A 657 -1.42 -24.59 -11.72
CA MET A 657 -0.34 -24.42 -12.71
C MET A 657 0.27 -23.03 -12.67
N LEU A 658 -0.26 -22.13 -11.82
CA LEU A 658 0.20 -20.75 -11.67
C LEU A 658 0.18 -19.94 -12.99
N GLN A 659 -0.83 -20.18 -13.84
CA GLN A 659 -0.92 -19.55 -15.17
C GLN A 659 -1.26 -18.06 -15.13
N ASN A 660 -1.74 -17.56 -13.99
CA ASN A 660 -2.10 -16.16 -13.81
C ASN A 660 -3.13 -15.63 -14.81
N ASN A 661 -4.06 -16.50 -15.26
CA ASN A 661 -5.13 -16.10 -16.17
C ASN A 661 -6.07 -15.09 -15.52
N TYR A 662 -6.50 -14.07 -16.26
CA TYR A 662 -7.50 -13.13 -15.78
C TYR A 662 -8.84 -13.82 -15.48
N SER A 663 -9.51 -13.35 -14.44
CA SER A 663 -10.87 -13.80 -14.10
C SER A 663 -11.85 -13.27 -15.16
N THR A 664 -12.60 -14.15 -15.79
CA THR A 664 -13.54 -13.77 -16.86
C THR A 664 -14.94 -13.40 -16.35
N GLY A 665 -15.18 -13.35 -15.05
CA GLY A 665 -16.45 -12.96 -14.45
C GLY A 665 -17.71 -13.66 -15.01
N ASN A 666 -18.77 -13.72 -14.23
CA ASN A 666 -20.06 -14.33 -14.66
C ASN A 666 -21.08 -13.27 -15.12
N GLY A 667 -20.73 -12.28 -15.98
CA GLY A 667 -21.72 -11.26 -16.35
C GLY A 667 -21.28 -10.32 -17.48
N ASN A 668 -22.28 -9.65 -18.09
CA ASN A 668 -22.12 -8.69 -19.18
C ASN A 668 -21.63 -7.31 -18.72
N GLY A 669 -20.63 -7.21 -17.84
CA GLY A 669 -20.11 -5.93 -17.36
C GLY A 669 -18.62 -5.98 -17.08
N THR A 670 -17.98 -4.81 -17.12
CA THR A 670 -16.57 -4.64 -16.72
C THR A 670 -16.56 -4.18 -15.27
N TYR A 671 -15.95 -4.99 -14.39
CA TYR A 671 -15.83 -4.72 -12.95
C TYR A 671 -14.36 -4.62 -12.59
N ARG A 672 -13.97 -3.45 -12.04
CA ARG A 672 -12.63 -3.19 -11.55
C ARG A 672 -12.70 -2.82 -10.07
N ALA A 673 -12.30 -3.73 -9.21
CA ALA A 673 -12.55 -3.66 -7.77
C ALA A 673 -12.14 -2.34 -7.12
N GLN A 674 -10.97 -1.79 -7.45
CA GLN A 674 -10.47 -0.56 -6.82
C GLN A 674 -11.24 0.69 -7.25
N GLU A 675 -11.72 0.75 -8.48
CA GLU A 675 -12.56 1.85 -8.97
C GLU A 675 -13.98 1.72 -8.44
N ASP A 676 -14.53 0.50 -8.43
CA ASP A 676 -15.88 0.24 -7.94
C ASP A 676 -15.98 0.48 -6.43
N PHE A 677 -14.96 0.11 -5.66
CA PHE A 677 -14.92 0.40 -4.23
C PHE A 677 -14.73 1.90 -3.94
N TYR A 678 -13.92 2.60 -4.72
CA TYR A 678 -13.85 4.07 -4.64
C TYR A 678 -15.22 4.70 -4.87
N ASN A 679 -15.95 4.23 -5.88
CA ASN A 679 -17.30 4.73 -6.18
C ASN A 679 -18.31 4.36 -5.08
N PHE A 680 -18.17 3.19 -4.45
CA PHE A 680 -18.97 2.79 -3.31
C PHE A 680 -18.74 3.75 -2.12
N ILE A 681 -17.49 4.00 -1.74
CA ILE A 681 -17.15 4.97 -0.70
C ILE A 681 -17.64 6.37 -1.07
N LYS A 682 -17.45 6.78 -2.32
CA LYS A 682 -17.95 8.06 -2.83
C LYS A 682 -19.47 8.21 -2.63
N LYS A 683 -20.26 7.19 -2.92
CA LYS A 683 -21.71 7.21 -2.70
C LYS A 683 -22.09 7.36 -1.22
N GLN A 684 -21.35 6.76 -0.31
CA GLN A 684 -21.57 6.94 1.13
C GLN A 684 -21.26 8.37 1.60
N HIS A 685 -20.34 9.06 0.94
CA HIS A 685 -19.96 10.45 1.19
C HIS A 685 -20.85 11.47 0.49
N HIS A 686 -21.62 11.04 -0.48
CA HIS A 686 -22.60 11.91 -1.09
C HIS A 686 -23.81 12.04 -0.16
N VAL A 687 -23.70 12.94 0.78
CA VAL A 687 -24.83 13.71 1.22
C VAL A 687 -25.25 14.54 0.01
N VAL A 688 -26.20 14.03 -0.76
CA VAL A 688 -26.79 14.78 -1.86
C VAL A 688 -27.70 15.80 -1.21
N MET A 689 -27.16 16.99 -0.95
CA MET A 689 -28.03 18.10 -0.60
C MET A 689 -28.95 18.37 -1.78
N LYS A 690 -30.26 18.48 -1.54
CA LYS A 690 -31.22 18.88 -2.54
C LYS A 690 -31.58 20.34 -2.35
N ILE A 691 -31.38 21.17 -3.38
CA ILE A 691 -31.76 22.58 -3.33
C ILE A 691 -33.00 22.84 -4.21
N TYR A 692 -34.05 23.37 -3.59
CA TYR A 692 -35.22 23.88 -4.30
C TYR A 692 -34.90 25.27 -4.88
N HIS A 693 -34.53 25.29 -6.15
CA HIS A 693 -33.84 26.39 -6.79
C HIS A 693 -34.70 27.13 -7.80
N ASN A 694 -34.60 28.46 -7.75
CA ASN A 694 -35.11 29.32 -8.85
C ASN A 694 -33.94 30.08 -9.49
N PRO A 695 -33.53 29.76 -10.74
CA PRO A 695 -32.38 30.36 -11.39
C PRO A 695 -32.53 31.90 -11.61
N ARG A 696 -33.75 32.42 -11.61
CA ARG A 696 -34.00 33.87 -11.75
C ARG A 696 -33.92 34.62 -10.42
N CYS A 697 -33.81 33.95 -9.28
CA CYS A 697 -33.75 34.54 -7.96
C CYS A 697 -32.31 34.73 -7.50
N VAL A 698 -31.90 35.97 -7.14
CA VAL A 698 -30.56 36.29 -6.67
C VAL A 698 -30.22 35.49 -5.41
N LYS A 699 -31.14 35.43 -4.42
CA LYS A 699 -30.97 34.67 -3.18
C LYS A 699 -30.76 33.17 -3.45
N SER A 700 -31.51 32.61 -4.40
CA SER A 700 -31.40 31.22 -4.76
C SER A 700 -30.08 30.88 -5.45
N ARG A 701 -29.54 31.78 -6.29
CA ARG A 701 -28.24 31.63 -6.89
C ARG A 701 -27.11 31.74 -5.85
N ALA A 702 -27.25 32.66 -4.89
CA ALA A 702 -26.26 32.81 -3.80
C ALA A 702 -26.18 31.55 -2.91
N GLY A 703 -27.34 30.96 -2.54
CA GLY A 703 -27.36 29.72 -1.77
C GLY A 703 -26.73 28.54 -2.53
N LEU A 704 -27.03 28.40 -3.84
CA LEU A 704 -26.41 27.37 -4.67
C LEU A 704 -24.88 27.52 -4.74
N LYS A 705 -24.43 28.73 -5.05
CA LYS A 705 -22.99 29.04 -5.16
C LYS A 705 -22.24 28.78 -3.84
N TYR A 706 -22.85 29.13 -2.70
CA TYR A 706 -22.26 28.91 -1.39
C TYR A 706 -22.01 27.42 -1.10
N ILE A 707 -22.98 26.57 -1.43
CA ILE A 707 -22.87 25.11 -1.24
C ILE A 707 -21.82 24.51 -2.19
N GLU A 708 -21.77 24.98 -3.46
CA GLU A 708 -20.76 24.56 -4.46
C GLU A 708 -19.34 24.94 -4.02
N GLU A 709 -19.14 26.15 -3.51
CA GLU A 709 -17.86 26.65 -2.99
C GLU A 709 -17.38 25.85 -1.77
N LYS A 710 -18.31 25.32 -0.97
CA LYS A 710 -18.00 24.41 0.14
C LYS A 710 -17.71 22.97 -0.30
N GLY A 711 -17.87 22.65 -1.60
CA GLY A 711 -17.53 21.34 -2.18
C GLY A 711 -18.55 20.23 -1.98
N TYR A 712 -19.79 20.57 -1.64
CA TYR A 712 -20.88 19.60 -1.51
C TYR A 712 -21.53 19.27 -2.85
N THR A 713 -21.99 18.03 -2.99
CA THR A 713 -22.78 17.62 -4.17
C THR A 713 -24.22 18.04 -3.99
N ILE A 714 -24.80 18.67 -5.03
CA ILE A 714 -26.13 19.26 -4.97
C ILE A 714 -26.99 18.67 -6.07
N GLU A 715 -28.19 18.18 -5.70
CA GLU A 715 -29.30 17.96 -6.61
C GLU A 715 -30.09 19.26 -6.74
N VAL A 716 -30.07 19.83 -7.93
CA VAL A 716 -30.81 21.09 -8.19
C VAL A 716 -32.22 20.78 -8.68
N ARG A 717 -33.20 20.97 -7.81
CA ARG A 717 -34.63 20.80 -8.10
C ARG A 717 -35.18 22.14 -8.58
N ARG A 718 -35.50 22.25 -9.87
CA ARG A 718 -36.04 23.48 -10.51
C ARG A 718 -37.58 23.50 -10.41
N TYR A 719 -38.10 23.50 -9.20
CA TYR A 719 -39.53 23.39 -8.89
C TYR A 719 -40.43 24.42 -9.56
N MET A 720 -39.90 25.55 -10.02
CA MET A 720 -40.63 26.57 -10.76
C MET A 720 -41.01 26.14 -12.19
N THR A 721 -40.27 25.27 -12.80
CA THR A 721 -40.47 24.75 -14.17
C THR A 721 -40.92 23.29 -14.16
N GLU A 722 -40.54 22.53 -13.19
CA GLU A 722 -40.81 21.10 -13.04
C GLU A 722 -42.07 20.81 -12.19
N GLY A 723 -42.57 21.85 -11.50
CA GLY A 723 -43.66 21.72 -10.51
C GLY A 723 -43.15 21.16 -9.20
N ILE A 724 -43.99 21.22 -8.17
CA ILE A 724 -43.76 20.58 -6.85
C ILE A 724 -45.13 20.03 -6.39
N SER A 725 -45.15 18.76 -6.00
CA SER A 725 -46.40 18.17 -5.48
C SER A 725 -46.65 18.57 -4.03
N ALA A 726 -47.92 18.48 -3.58
CA ALA A 726 -48.28 18.72 -2.18
C ALA A 726 -47.55 17.78 -1.22
N ASP A 727 -47.39 16.50 -1.58
CA ASP A 727 -46.64 15.51 -0.76
C ASP A 727 -45.16 15.84 -0.67
N GLU A 728 -44.50 16.21 -1.81
CA GLU A 728 -43.10 16.66 -1.79
C GLU A 728 -42.94 17.91 -0.93
N LEU A 729 -43.87 18.84 -1.03
CA LEU A 729 -43.85 20.07 -0.25
C LEU A 729 -44.08 19.81 1.23
N ARG A 730 -44.96 18.88 1.60
CA ARG A 730 -45.23 18.47 2.99
C ARG A 730 -43.95 17.88 3.63
N ASP A 731 -43.27 16.98 2.94
CA ASP A 731 -41.99 16.41 3.41
C ASP A 731 -40.92 17.49 3.63
N VAL A 732 -40.75 18.40 2.67
CA VAL A 732 -39.78 19.48 2.78
C VAL A 732 -40.10 20.44 3.93
N ILE A 733 -41.36 20.84 4.08
CA ILE A 733 -41.80 21.76 5.15
C ILE A 733 -41.58 21.10 6.53
N GLN A 734 -41.98 19.83 6.69
CA GLN A 734 -41.76 19.09 7.92
C GLN A 734 -40.27 19.08 8.31
N LYS A 735 -39.36 18.88 7.36
CA LYS A 735 -37.89 18.89 7.59
C LYS A 735 -37.35 20.27 7.97
N THR A 736 -38.02 21.37 7.61
CA THR A 736 -37.61 22.72 8.04
C THR A 736 -37.97 23.03 9.49
N GLY A 737 -38.95 22.34 10.04
CA GLY A 737 -39.52 22.63 11.34
C GLY A 737 -40.36 23.94 11.39
N LEU A 738 -40.63 24.56 10.25
CA LEU A 738 -41.43 25.78 10.12
C LEU A 738 -42.89 25.43 9.75
N LYS A 739 -43.81 26.35 10.07
CA LYS A 739 -45.18 26.21 9.57
C LYS A 739 -45.27 26.58 8.09
N PRO A 740 -46.19 25.98 7.31
CA PRO A 740 -46.37 26.31 5.89
C PRO A 740 -46.57 27.81 5.63
N ALA A 741 -47.32 28.50 6.49
CA ALA A 741 -47.55 29.93 6.35
C ALA A 741 -46.23 30.77 6.46
N GLU A 742 -45.24 30.32 7.24
CA GLU A 742 -43.91 30.99 7.39
C GLU A 742 -43.04 30.88 6.13
N LEU A 743 -43.36 29.92 5.27
CA LEU A 743 -42.66 29.72 3.99
C LEU A 743 -43.38 30.40 2.82
N VAL A 744 -44.45 31.18 3.09
CA VAL A 744 -45.19 31.93 2.07
C VAL A 744 -44.56 33.31 1.84
N ARG A 745 -44.34 33.64 0.61
CA ARG A 745 -43.82 34.97 0.19
C ARG A 745 -44.96 36.00 0.11
N THR A 746 -45.13 36.74 1.18
CA THR A 746 -46.22 37.76 1.31
C THR A 746 -46.04 38.97 0.37
N GLN A 747 -44.83 39.16 -0.20
CA GLN A 747 -44.57 40.23 -1.19
C GLN A 747 -45.05 39.89 -2.61
N GLU A 748 -45.41 38.65 -2.91
CA GLU A 748 -45.94 38.29 -4.24
C GLU A 748 -47.30 38.94 -4.51
N LYS A 749 -47.53 39.37 -5.75
CA LYS A 749 -48.77 39.99 -6.17
C LYS A 749 -49.99 39.10 -5.91
N LEU A 750 -49.86 37.81 -6.22
CA LEU A 750 -50.90 36.81 -5.98
C LEU A 750 -51.32 36.70 -4.50
N TYR A 751 -50.33 36.75 -3.57
CA TYR A 751 -50.62 36.74 -2.13
C TYR A 751 -51.46 37.98 -1.73
N ARG A 752 -51.07 39.18 -2.18
CA ARG A 752 -51.73 40.43 -1.81
C ARG A 752 -53.19 40.50 -2.33
N GLU A 753 -53.44 39.91 -3.52
CA GLU A 753 -54.75 39.96 -4.18
C GLU A 753 -55.72 38.90 -3.67
N LYS A 754 -55.21 37.69 -3.31
CA LYS A 754 -56.09 36.55 -3.02
C LYS A 754 -56.00 36.04 -1.58
N TYR A 755 -54.85 36.15 -0.92
CA TYR A 755 -54.60 35.45 0.33
C TYR A 755 -54.28 36.37 1.53
N ARG A 756 -54.17 37.67 1.31
CA ARG A 756 -53.95 38.64 2.39
C ARG A 756 -55.18 38.70 3.30
N GLY A 757 -54.94 38.30 4.62
CA GLY A 757 -55.99 38.31 5.65
C GLY A 757 -56.86 37.02 5.65
N THR A 758 -56.57 36.03 4.83
CA THR A 758 -57.19 34.70 4.95
C THR A 758 -56.56 33.89 6.06
N ASN A 759 -57.37 33.11 6.77
CA ASN A 759 -56.88 32.21 7.83
C ASN A 759 -57.00 30.76 7.32
N LEU A 760 -55.98 30.31 6.53
CA LEU A 760 -55.88 28.97 5.95
C LEU A 760 -55.17 28.03 6.94
N SER A 761 -55.59 26.78 6.96
CA SER A 761 -54.93 25.69 7.65
C SER A 761 -53.56 25.35 7.01
N ASP A 762 -52.76 24.60 7.73
CA ASP A 762 -51.43 24.17 7.25
C ASP A 762 -51.58 23.34 5.92
N ASP A 763 -52.52 22.45 5.83
CA ASP A 763 -52.80 21.66 4.61
C ASP A 763 -53.30 22.53 3.44
N GLU A 764 -54.16 23.47 3.72
CA GLU A 764 -54.60 24.42 2.67
C GLU A 764 -53.47 25.30 2.14
N TRP A 765 -52.55 25.74 3.01
CA TRP A 765 -51.34 26.46 2.59
C TRP A 765 -50.43 25.58 1.73
N ILE A 766 -50.31 24.30 2.00
CA ILE A 766 -49.50 23.35 1.22
C ILE A 766 -50.10 23.23 -0.22
N GLU A 767 -51.40 23.05 -0.31
CA GLU A 767 -52.07 22.98 -1.62
C GLU A 767 -51.94 24.30 -2.40
N VAL A 768 -52.15 25.44 -1.76
CA VAL A 768 -51.99 26.77 -2.36
C VAL A 768 -50.58 26.97 -2.91
N ILE A 769 -49.55 26.56 -2.17
CA ILE A 769 -48.16 26.68 -2.59
C ILE A 769 -47.86 25.69 -3.72
N ALA A 770 -48.36 24.47 -3.67
CA ALA A 770 -48.16 23.46 -4.71
C ALA A 770 -48.74 23.91 -6.05
N GLU A 771 -49.96 24.46 -6.05
CA GLU A 771 -50.59 25.06 -7.22
C GLU A 771 -49.90 26.33 -7.69
N ASN A 772 -49.32 27.10 -6.77
CA ASN A 772 -48.67 28.36 -7.03
C ASN A 772 -47.21 28.42 -6.51
N PRO A 773 -46.27 27.72 -7.14
CA PRO A 773 -44.89 27.59 -6.62
C PRO A 773 -44.13 28.90 -6.44
N ARG A 774 -44.59 29.99 -7.04
CA ARG A 774 -44.05 31.35 -6.85
C ARG A 774 -44.17 31.83 -5.40
N LEU A 775 -45.17 31.32 -4.67
CA LEU A 775 -45.43 31.70 -3.28
C LEU A 775 -44.40 31.09 -2.32
N LEU A 776 -43.65 30.05 -2.71
CA LEU A 776 -42.67 29.43 -1.84
C LEU A 776 -41.43 30.31 -1.61
N HIS A 777 -40.99 30.46 -0.36
CA HIS A 777 -39.70 31.02 -0.02
C HIS A 777 -38.55 30.14 -0.56
N ARG A 778 -37.50 30.75 -1.10
CA ARG A 778 -36.35 30.07 -1.75
C ARG A 778 -35.04 30.78 -1.51
N PRO A 779 -33.89 30.03 -1.55
CA PRO A 779 -33.80 28.59 -1.73
C PRO A 779 -34.10 27.83 -0.42
N ILE A 780 -34.69 26.66 -0.50
CA ILE A 780 -34.73 25.69 0.59
C ILE A 780 -33.72 24.62 0.25
N VAL A 781 -32.88 24.30 1.23
CA VAL A 781 -31.86 23.23 1.13
C VAL A 781 -32.22 22.10 2.07
N VAL A 782 -32.24 20.90 1.55
CA VAL A 782 -32.53 19.67 2.29
C VAL A 782 -31.26 18.84 2.39
N ASN A 783 -30.96 18.37 3.58
CA ASN A 783 -29.89 17.43 3.87
C ASN A 783 -30.45 16.30 4.77
N ASN A 784 -30.68 15.13 4.19
CA ASN A 784 -31.33 13.98 4.84
C ASN A 784 -32.70 14.38 5.46
N ASP A 785 -32.81 14.33 6.81
CA ASP A 785 -34.04 14.60 7.55
C ASP A 785 -34.17 16.05 8.02
N LYS A 786 -33.27 16.93 7.58
CA LYS A 786 -33.28 18.35 7.93
C LYS A 786 -33.35 19.23 6.70
N ALA A 787 -34.06 20.34 6.80
CA ALA A 787 -34.08 21.35 5.76
C ALA A 787 -33.95 22.75 6.37
N VAL A 788 -33.47 23.69 5.56
CA VAL A 788 -33.35 25.10 5.99
C VAL A 788 -33.63 26.04 4.82
N LEU A 789 -34.26 27.18 5.14
CA LEU A 789 -34.32 28.29 4.21
C LEU A 789 -32.93 28.94 4.14
N ALA A 790 -32.19 28.74 3.03
CA ALA A 790 -30.83 29.24 2.86
C ALA A 790 -30.79 30.73 2.48
N ASN A 791 -31.30 31.56 3.37
CA ASN A 791 -31.30 33.01 3.28
C ASN A 791 -31.17 33.64 4.66
N PRO A 792 -29.95 34.06 5.08
CA PRO A 792 -28.72 34.16 4.26
C PRO A 792 -28.13 32.78 3.88
N PRO A 793 -27.23 32.71 2.87
CA PRO A 793 -26.65 31.43 2.40
C PRO A 793 -25.99 30.58 3.49
N GLU A 794 -25.33 31.21 4.47
CA GLU A 794 -24.66 30.58 5.61
C GLU A 794 -25.64 29.80 6.53
N ALA A 795 -26.94 30.03 6.43
CA ALA A 795 -27.95 29.26 7.15
C ALA A 795 -27.87 27.76 6.83
N VAL A 796 -27.31 27.37 5.67
CA VAL A 796 -27.07 25.98 5.30
C VAL A 796 -26.16 25.25 6.30
N GLU A 797 -25.25 25.95 6.98
CA GLU A 797 -24.35 25.34 7.99
C GLU A 797 -25.10 24.71 9.17
N LYS A 798 -26.36 25.09 9.44
CA LYS A 798 -27.21 24.50 10.48
C LYS A 798 -27.62 23.04 10.18
N ILE A 799 -27.50 22.64 8.93
CA ILE A 799 -27.90 21.30 8.47
C ILE A 799 -26.75 20.54 7.80
N MET A 800 -25.55 21.13 7.78
CA MET A 800 -24.29 20.53 7.31
C MET A 800 -23.66 19.59 8.32
#